data_c4ac34995ee45e35259f2222af0bb179
#
_entry.id   c4ac34995ee45e35259f2222af0bb179
#
_cell.length_a   1.000
_cell.length_b   1.000
_cell.length_c   1.000
_cell.angle_alpha   90.00
_cell.angle_beta   90.00
_cell.angle_gamma   90.00
#
_symmetry.space_group_name_H-M   'P 1'
#
loop_
_entity.id
_entity.type
_entity.pdbx_description
1 polymer ?
#
loop_
_entity_poly.entity_id
_entity_poly.type
_entity_poly.pdbx_seq_one_letter_code
_entity_poly.pdbx_strand_id
1 'polypeptide(L)'
;MRRVLTYSLLVLLSFFGSKAFAQGLPSLKKAPEITTGKLPDGISFYLVSNSSSKGYANFALVQKGTCDLSAASRNLSGLPHFGGRAPYKFLASKGIGYGEEGYVSCVGGGTVYSFENVPTFDSEALDSTLLLIFDLAASYESEQAVIISGEYNLPVIKDRLHTLSLTVSARTALKQQESYSWKPFEGPLFECSANGTADVVSMSFDFAAPRTPKKFMNTPQPLVTGMFASEMGYLLCKRVQAAFLRDGIPLADVDYTHLDSSMSNGDEHHSLDIVTDRANMVRAAAKVAEILSSLDVHGATAEEFRDAKDRMLTEAAVHASRSDLTNAQYVQKCVSSFLFGSNLANYSAVSDFFTGRKISAERELSLFNDFASALLDSRQALTIKLRTPDGKAPTDSVQAAFDYTWKAVAGLPVGESPYHMHYADTLTLLRPRGHKVKLTGTVKEPITGGSVWSFSNGMKVIFKNAGNKGEFHYAFMMKGGYADVPGLSYGESAFVEDMMSLYNIGGMNYMDFRNMLEANGVILDTKVSLSDMRIVGHAPNSKIHLLFKALVSLMRDRSVNPEALAYYRAGETLRQQRERLSNRGVVAVMDSIMCPDYYYPETKNVNYLRDDLQERVEKYVARQFSKADDGVLMIVGRFDAQDLQKILTRYLGAFMTGDGYAVRPKVKFPQRSGTSTYFVDASGAGVGDSLVSVNVSLAALKPFTMDSYIAFRAAVAAIRKEVVAAMADVGMKVDVRPSMMLYPENRMGVYISCSSCPPSGLPEGVGPCDPYNALGAIRIALAEVASRSISSTDLAGYKQMVSNEIVTENKMPENMIQSVLVRNSEGKDFVSNYKEHISYVTAQDVMEIIKALCLGSRVEYVIK
;
A
#
# COMPACT_ATOMS: atom_id res chain seq x y z
N MET A 1 -8.29 11.27 32.37
CA MET A 1 -8.80 9.88 32.42
C MET A 1 -10.32 9.78 32.39
N ARG A 2 -11.05 10.38 33.35
CA ARG A 2 -12.52 10.40 33.25
C ARG A 2 -13.05 11.06 31.99
N ARG A 3 -12.43 12.11 31.47
CA ARG A 3 -12.92 12.85 30.28
C ARG A 3 -12.86 12.00 28.98
N VAL A 4 -11.74 11.40 28.60
CA VAL A 4 -11.64 10.64 27.34
C VAL A 4 -12.54 9.39 27.38
N LEU A 5 -12.57 8.63 28.48
CA LEU A 5 -13.50 7.52 28.67
C LEU A 5 -14.96 8.01 28.77
N THR A 6 -15.19 9.19 29.39
CA THR A 6 -16.52 9.77 29.49
C THR A 6 -16.97 10.31 28.12
N TYR A 7 -16.08 10.85 27.30
CA TYR A 7 -16.41 11.33 25.95
C TYR A 7 -16.66 10.17 24.97
N SER A 8 -15.83 9.13 24.98
CA SER A 8 -16.13 7.89 24.22
C SER A 8 -17.50 7.32 24.62
N LEU A 9 -17.82 7.37 25.91
CA LEU A 9 -19.10 6.91 26.44
C LEU A 9 -20.25 7.86 26.09
N LEU A 10 -20.05 9.18 26.13
CA LEU A 10 -21.02 10.21 25.73
C LEU A 10 -21.28 10.20 24.22
N VAL A 11 -20.23 9.99 23.42
CA VAL A 11 -20.32 9.78 21.98
C VAL A 11 -21.20 8.58 21.68
N LEU A 12 -20.98 7.46 22.34
CA LEU A 12 -21.80 6.26 22.18
C LEU A 12 -23.25 6.45 22.64
N LEU A 13 -23.47 7.20 23.74
CA LEU A 13 -24.83 7.58 24.19
C LEU A 13 -25.58 8.38 23.12
N SER A 14 -24.87 9.25 22.39
CA SER A 14 -25.47 10.05 21.31
C SER A 14 -25.80 9.21 20.06
N PHE A 15 -25.02 8.13 19.80
CA PHE A 15 -25.26 7.25 18.66
C PHE A 15 -26.37 6.23 18.89
N PHE A 16 -26.53 5.74 20.13
CA PHE A 16 -27.45 4.61 20.42
C PHE A 16 -28.68 4.99 21.27
N GLY A 17 -28.69 6.19 21.84
CA GLY A 17 -29.72 6.62 22.78
C GLY A 17 -29.63 5.95 24.16
N SER A 18 -30.22 6.57 25.17
CA SER A 18 -30.14 6.15 26.59
C SER A 18 -30.66 4.73 26.89
N LYS A 19 -31.56 4.18 26.04
CA LYS A 19 -32.11 2.81 26.22
C LYS A 19 -31.13 1.71 25.86
N ALA A 20 -30.24 1.92 24.90
CA ALA A 20 -29.24 0.92 24.47
C ALA A 20 -28.16 0.72 25.54
N PHE A 21 -27.86 1.75 26.34
CA PHE A 21 -26.83 1.67 27.39
C PHE A 21 -27.29 0.87 28.60
N ALA A 22 -28.57 0.83 28.88
CA ALA A 22 -29.12 0.03 30.00
C ALA A 22 -29.00 -1.48 29.70
N GLN A 23 -28.89 -1.88 28.44
CA GLN A 23 -28.76 -3.28 28.00
C GLN A 23 -27.33 -3.68 27.59
N GLY A 24 -26.34 -2.78 27.65
CA GLY A 24 -24.99 -2.96 27.14
C GLY A 24 -24.89 -2.67 25.63
N LEU A 25 -23.70 -2.26 25.16
CA LEU A 25 -23.47 -2.04 23.73
C LEU A 25 -23.58 -3.37 22.97
N PRO A 26 -24.31 -3.41 21.84
CA PRO A 26 -24.40 -4.62 21.05
C PRO A 26 -23.03 -5.00 20.48
N SER A 27 -22.73 -6.30 20.47
CA SER A 27 -21.56 -6.78 19.75
C SER A 27 -21.77 -6.69 18.24
N LEU A 28 -20.68 -6.43 17.51
CA LEU A 28 -20.73 -6.41 16.05
C LEU A 28 -20.91 -7.83 15.50
N LYS A 29 -21.71 -7.93 14.44
CA LYS A 29 -21.96 -9.21 13.76
C LYS A 29 -20.69 -9.70 13.07
N LYS A 30 -20.27 -10.92 13.39
CA LYS A 30 -19.14 -11.59 12.74
C LYS A 30 -19.36 -11.80 11.24
N ALA A 31 -18.31 -11.61 10.44
CA ALA A 31 -18.30 -11.88 9.02
C ALA A 31 -18.66 -13.35 8.71
N PRO A 32 -19.52 -13.62 7.72
CA PRO A 32 -19.99 -14.97 7.40
C PRO A 32 -18.87 -15.90 6.87
N GLU A 33 -17.85 -15.36 6.25
CA GLU A 33 -16.69 -16.09 5.74
C GLU A 33 -15.77 -16.62 6.86
N ILE A 34 -15.92 -16.13 8.11
CA ILE A 34 -15.09 -16.53 9.25
C ILE A 34 -15.83 -17.57 10.09
N THR A 35 -15.28 -18.77 10.17
CA THR A 35 -15.74 -19.81 11.08
C THR A 35 -14.82 -19.87 12.31
N THR A 36 -15.39 -19.82 13.51
CA THR A 36 -14.62 -19.90 14.76
C THR A 36 -15.14 -21.02 15.66
N GLY A 37 -14.28 -21.59 16.47
CA GLY A 37 -14.64 -22.62 17.44
C GLY A 37 -13.47 -23.00 18.34
N LYS A 38 -13.65 -24.08 19.10
CA LYS A 38 -12.60 -24.69 19.93
C LYS A 38 -12.43 -26.15 19.55
N LEU A 39 -11.19 -26.60 19.57
CA LEU A 39 -10.79 -28.00 19.37
C LEU A 39 -10.89 -28.77 20.70
N PRO A 40 -10.87 -30.13 20.68
CA PRO A 40 -10.93 -30.95 21.88
C PRO A 40 -9.85 -30.67 22.93
N ASP A 41 -8.66 -30.28 22.51
CA ASP A 41 -7.54 -29.88 23.38
C ASP A 41 -7.71 -28.46 23.98
N GLY A 42 -8.75 -27.74 23.61
CA GLY A 42 -9.00 -26.36 24.05
C GLY A 42 -8.40 -25.25 23.17
N ILE A 43 -7.61 -25.58 22.14
CA ILE A 43 -7.10 -24.61 21.15
C ILE A 43 -8.27 -24.00 20.40
N SER A 44 -8.29 -22.66 20.29
CA SER A 44 -9.27 -21.94 19.47
C SER A 44 -8.91 -22.07 17.99
N PHE A 45 -9.89 -22.08 17.09
CA PHE A 45 -9.61 -22.00 15.66
C PHE A 45 -10.39 -20.88 14.98
N TYR A 46 -9.76 -20.29 13.96
CA TYR A 46 -10.32 -19.29 13.06
C TYR A 46 -10.07 -19.78 11.62
N LEU A 47 -11.12 -20.14 10.92
CA LEU A 47 -11.07 -20.62 9.55
C LEU A 47 -11.76 -19.64 8.63
N VAL A 48 -11.02 -19.03 7.72
CA VAL A 48 -11.50 -18.00 6.80
C VAL A 48 -11.49 -18.57 5.37
N SER A 49 -12.68 -18.70 4.79
CA SER A 49 -12.82 -19.07 3.37
C SER A 49 -12.57 -17.83 2.52
N ASN A 50 -11.40 -17.77 1.88
CA ASN A 50 -10.98 -16.65 1.04
C ASN A 50 -10.42 -17.15 -0.29
N SER A 51 -10.95 -16.64 -1.39
CA SER A 51 -10.56 -17.01 -2.75
C SER A 51 -9.64 -16.00 -3.43
N SER A 52 -9.05 -15.08 -2.65
CA SER A 52 -8.13 -14.07 -3.19
C SER A 52 -6.85 -14.68 -3.77
N SER A 53 -6.39 -15.81 -3.21
CA SER A 53 -5.23 -16.57 -3.69
C SER A 53 -5.64 -18.01 -3.94
N LYS A 54 -5.97 -18.31 -5.18
CA LYS A 54 -6.52 -19.62 -5.56
C LYS A 54 -5.52 -20.75 -5.33
N GLY A 55 -5.93 -21.77 -4.55
CA GLY A 55 -5.10 -22.92 -4.21
C GLY A 55 -4.04 -22.67 -3.15
N TYR A 56 -4.08 -21.54 -2.46
CA TYR A 56 -3.14 -21.19 -1.39
C TYR A 56 -3.87 -20.70 -0.16
N ALA A 57 -3.24 -20.90 1.01
CA ALA A 57 -3.70 -20.37 2.28
C ALA A 57 -2.53 -19.92 3.15
N ASN A 58 -2.79 -18.94 4.03
CA ASN A 58 -1.88 -18.56 5.09
C ASN A 58 -2.32 -19.20 6.41
N PHE A 59 -1.35 -19.70 7.15
CA PHE A 59 -1.54 -20.36 8.42
C PHE A 59 -0.84 -19.55 9.53
N ALA A 60 -1.44 -19.51 10.70
CA ALA A 60 -0.77 -18.96 11.87
C ALA A 60 -1.14 -19.75 13.13
N LEU A 61 -0.16 -19.92 14.02
CA LEU A 61 -0.38 -20.32 15.39
C LEU A 61 -0.12 -19.12 16.29
N VAL A 62 -1.09 -18.76 17.13
CA VAL A 62 -1.00 -17.64 18.07
C VAL A 62 -1.00 -18.17 19.49
N GLN A 63 -0.04 -17.76 20.28
CA GLN A 63 0.15 -18.15 21.67
C GLN A 63 0.06 -16.90 22.56
N LYS A 64 -0.86 -16.87 23.54
CA LYS A 64 -0.95 -15.77 24.52
C LYS A 64 0.15 -15.88 25.56
N GLY A 65 0.74 -14.77 25.92
CA GLY A 65 1.77 -14.68 26.99
C GLY A 65 2.87 -13.72 26.64
N THR A 66 3.92 -13.69 27.45
CA THR A 66 5.13 -12.91 27.14
C THR A 66 5.82 -13.52 25.93
N CYS A 67 6.05 -12.69 24.92
CA CYS A 67 6.79 -13.12 23.76
C CYS A 67 8.30 -13.09 24.06
N ASP A 68 8.93 -14.24 23.94
CA ASP A 68 10.38 -14.39 23.88
C ASP A 68 10.74 -14.95 22.50
N LEU A 69 11.17 -14.07 21.59
CA LEU A 69 11.51 -14.45 20.22
C LEU A 69 12.61 -15.50 20.17
N SER A 70 13.59 -15.42 21.07
CA SER A 70 14.69 -16.39 21.11
C SER A 70 14.22 -17.79 21.55
N ALA A 71 13.33 -17.87 22.55
CA ALA A 71 12.73 -19.12 22.95
C ALA A 71 11.80 -19.69 21.87
N ALA A 72 11.00 -18.85 21.24
CA ALA A 72 10.09 -19.25 20.17
C ALA A 72 10.85 -19.75 18.94
N SER A 73 11.96 -19.10 18.57
CA SER A 73 12.85 -19.54 17.48
C SER A 73 13.53 -20.88 17.81
N ARG A 74 13.98 -21.09 19.07
CA ARG A 74 14.51 -22.39 19.52
C ARG A 74 13.45 -23.49 19.43
N ASN A 75 12.20 -23.18 19.82
CA ASN A 75 11.10 -24.14 19.71
C ASN A 75 10.88 -24.57 18.25
N LEU A 76 10.87 -23.61 17.29
CA LEU A 76 10.75 -23.91 15.87
C LEU A 76 11.91 -24.76 15.35
N SER A 77 13.15 -24.48 15.79
CA SER A 77 14.37 -25.20 15.36
C SER A 77 14.49 -26.57 16.00
N GLY A 78 13.98 -26.76 17.21
CA GLY A 78 14.02 -28.01 17.98
C GLY A 78 12.99 -29.05 17.53
N LEU A 79 12.11 -28.75 16.59
CA LEU A 79 11.11 -29.67 16.12
C LEU A 79 11.70 -30.84 15.30
N PRO A 80 11.00 -32.00 15.24
CA PRO A 80 11.43 -33.13 14.44
C PRO A 80 11.70 -32.76 12.97
N HIS A 81 12.76 -33.32 12.40
CA HIS A 81 13.14 -33.06 11.01
C HIS A 81 12.18 -33.77 10.04
N PHE A 82 11.74 -33.06 8.99
CA PHE A 82 10.99 -33.58 7.88
C PHE A 82 11.93 -34.06 6.77
N GLY A 83 11.94 -35.36 6.47
CA GLY A 83 12.82 -35.92 5.46
C GLY A 83 14.31 -35.61 5.68
N GLY A 84 14.76 -35.51 6.94
CA GLY A 84 16.14 -35.20 7.30
C GLY A 84 16.48 -33.71 7.25
N ARG A 85 15.50 -32.82 7.00
CA ARG A 85 15.68 -31.37 6.97
C ARG A 85 15.01 -30.70 8.16
N ALA A 86 15.57 -29.61 8.64
CA ALA A 86 14.91 -28.73 9.61
C ALA A 86 13.55 -28.24 9.05
N PRO A 87 12.53 -28.07 9.92
CA PRO A 87 11.16 -27.74 9.48
C PRO A 87 11.09 -26.52 8.56
N TYR A 88 11.77 -25.44 8.92
CA TYR A 88 11.78 -24.21 8.13
C TYR A 88 12.43 -24.40 6.73
N LYS A 89 13.47 -25.25 6.62
CA LYS A 89 14.10 -25.60 5.33
C LYS A 89 13.19 -26.46 4.46
N PHE A 90 12.45 -27.37 5.08
CA PHE A 90 11.46 -28.16 4.40
C PHE A 90 10.35 -27.27 3.83
N LEU A 91 9.77 -26.38 4.66
CA LEU A 91 8.73 -25.46 4.23
C LEU A 91 9.21 -24.53 3.10
N ALA A 92 10.40 -23.95 3.23
CA ALA A 92 11.00 -23.12 2.19
C ALA A 92 11.17 -23.90 0.86
N SER A 93 11.55 -25.20 0.93
CA SER A 93 11.66 -26.06 -0.27
C SER A 93 10.33 -26.32 -0.96
N LYS A 94 9.19 -26.13 -0.26
CA LYS A 94 7.83 -26.19 -0.80
C LYS A 94 7.31 -24.83 -1.26
N GLY A 95 8.13 -23.77 -1.18
CA GLY A 95 7.74 -22.39 -1.50
C GLY A 95 6.89 -21.72 -0.44
N ILE A 96 6.80 -22.31 0.75
CA ILE A 96 6.08 -21.73 1.90
C ILE A 96 6.95 -20.64 2.52
N GLY A 97 6.44 -19.43 2.49
CA GLY A 97 7.07 -18.25 3.05
C GLY A 97 6.71 -18.02 4.52
N TYR A 98 7.17 -16.91 5.03
CA TYR A 98 6.91 -16.45 6.39
C TYR A 98 6.35 -15.01 6.35
N GLY A 99 5.76 -14.55 7.46
CA GLY A 99 5.22 -13.19 7.59
C GLY A 99 6.29 -12.09 7.49
N GLU A 100 5.85 -10.85 7.54
CA GLU A 100 6.74 -9.68 7.39
C GLU A 100 7.91 -9.66 8.38
N GLU A 101 7.71 -10.17 9.60
CA GLU A 101 8.72 -10.20 10.68
C GLU A 101 9.44 -11.56 10.79
N GLY A 102 9.22 -12.48 9.88
CA GLY A 102 9.80 -13.83 9.91
C GLY A 102 8.77 -14.93 10.18
N TYR A 103 9.25 -16.15 10.48
CA TYR A 103 8.37 -17.25 10.90
C TYR A 103 7.77 -17.04 12.28
N VAL A 104 8.41 -16.22 13.12
CA VAL A 104 8.00 -15.91 14.48
C VAL A 104 8.01 -14.40 14.67
N SER A 105 6.92 -13.87 15.22
CA SER A 105 6.80 -12.45 15.57
C SER A 105 6.14 -12.27 16.95
N CYS A 106 6.35 -11.09 17.54
CA CYS A 106 5.69 -10.66 18.75
C CYS A 106 4.58 -9.66 18.42
N VAL A 107 3.36 -9.98 18.81
CA VAL A 107 2.22 -9.07 18.66
C VAL A 107 1.57 -8.84 20.02
N GLY A 108 1.72 -7.65 20.57
CA GLY A 108 1.04 -7.22 21.80
C GLY A 108 1.18 -8.18 22.99
N GLY A 109 2.34 -8.80 23.14
CA GLY A 109 2.60 -9.77 24.21
C GLY A 109 2.17 -11.20 23.87
N GLY A 110 1.80 -11.48 22.64
CA GLY A 110 1.60 -12.84 22.11
C GLY A 110 2.69 -13.23 21.11
N THR A 111 2.98 -14.52 21.04
CA THR A 111 3.85 -15.10 20.00
C THR A 111 3.00 -15.56 18.83
N VAL A 112 3.39 -15.19 17.61
CA VAL A 112 2.72 -15.57 16.37
C VAL A 112 3.71 -16.30 15.48
N TYR A 113 3.41 -17.56 15.13
CA TYR A 113 4.10 -18.30 14.09
C TYR A 113 3.31 -18.18 12.79
N SER A 114 3.94 -17.72 11.71
CA SER A 114 3.28 -17.42 10.43
C SER A 114 3.89 -18.22 9.29
N PHE A 115 3.01 -18.86 8.51
CA PHE A 115 3.36 -19.66 7.33
C PHE A 115 2.50 -19.16 6.16
N GLU A 116 3.14 -18.55 5.17
CA GLU A 116 2.43 -17.90 4.06
C GLU A 116 2.53 -18.72 2.77
N ASN A 117 1.48 -18.61 1.97
CA ASN A 117 1.40 -19.28 0.68
C ASN A 117 1.53 -20.80 0.74
N VAL A 118 0.92 -21.42 1.75
CA VAL A 118 0.85 -22.89 1.86
C VAL A 118 -0.02 -23.42 0.70
N PRO A 119 0.51 -24.27 -0.19
CA PRO A 119 -0.25 -24.81 -1.30
C PRO A 119 -1.24 -25.84 -0.80
N THR A 120 -2.54 -25.53 -0.87
CA THR A 120 -3.64 -26.40 -0.36
C THR A 120 -3.96 -27.57 -1.31
N PHE A 121 -3.41 -27.56 -2.51
CA PHE A 121 -3.47 -28.67 -3.48
C PHE A 121 -2.32 -29.67 -3.30
N ASP A 122 -1.25 -29.32 -2.60
CA ASP A 122 -0.17 -30.22 -2.21
C ASP A 122 -0.45 -30.79 -0.82
N SER A 123 -0.90 -32.05 -0.76
CA SER A 123 -1.26 -32.69 0.51
C SER A 123 -0.07 -32.84 1.45
N GLU A 124 1.15 -33.05 0.93
CA GLU A 124 2.36 -33.16 1.74
C GLU A 124 2.71 -31.83 2.42
N ALA A 125 2.67 -30.74 1.66
CA ALA A 125 2.91 -29.40 2.19
C ALA A 125 1.86 -29.00 3.23
N LEU A 126 0.59 -29.29 2.95
CA LEU A 126 -0.53 -28.98 3.84
C LEU A 126 -0.43 -29.77 5.15
N ASP A 127 -0.24 -31.09 5.07
CA ASP A 127 -0.20 -31.97 6.23
C ASP A 127 1.05 -31.69 7.09
N SER A 128 2.20 -31.47 6.46
CA SER A 128 3.43 -31.10 7.17
C SER A 128 3.31 -29.76 7.89
N THR A 129 2.65 -28.75 7.28
CA THR A 129 2.41 -27.47 7.94
C THR A 129 1.50 -27.62 9.15
N LEU A 130 0.42 -28.41 9.04
CA LEU A 130 -0.49 -28.68 10.16
C LEU A 130 0.21 -29.45 11.28
N LEU A 131 0.98 -30.50 10.97
CA LEU A 131 1.77 -31.25 11.97
C LEU A 131 2.71 -30.32 12.73
N LEU A 132 3.45 -29.47 12.01
CA LEU A 132 4.36 -28.50 12.59
C LEU A 132 3.64 -27.52 13.52
N ILE A 133 2.46 -27.02 13.15
CA ILE A 133 1.64 -26.14 13.99
C ILE A 133 1.24 -26.85 15.30
N PHE A 134 0.85 -28.11 15.24
CA PHE A 134 0.45 -28.86 16.44
C PHE A 134 1.63 -29.28 17.30
N ASP A 135 2.79 -29.57 16.71
CA ASP A 135 4.04 -29.80 17.46
C ASP A 135 4.48 -28.52 18.22
N LEU A 136 4.42 -27.35 17.55
CA LEU A 136 4.64 -26.07 18.20
C LEU A 136 3.60 -25.81 19.31
N ALA A 137 2.34 -26.12 19.02
CA ALA A 137 1.28 -25.99 20.00
C ALA A 137 1.49 -26.88 21.22
N ALA A 138 2.00 -28.09 21.07
CA ALA A 138 2.25 -29.02 22.17
C ALA A 138 3.35 -28.53 23.14
N SER A 139 4.26 -27.71 22.68
CA SER A 139 5.38 -27.18 23.48
C SER A 139 5.00 -26.02 24.42
N TYR A 140 3.76 -25.57 24.43
CA TYR A 140 3.33 -24.36 25.14
C TYR A 140 1.98 -24.54 25.88
N GLU A 141 1.88 -24.11 27.13
CA GLU A 141 0.74 -24.38 28.02
C GLU A 141 -0.32 -23.27 28.09
N SER A 142 -0.15 -22.11 27.42
CA SER A 142 -1.10 -21.02 27.47
C SER A 142 -2.23 -21.16 26.45
N GLU A 143 -3.18 -20.21 26.49
CA GLU A 143 -4.23 -20.10 25.48
C GLU A 143 -3.64 -19.92 24.08
N GLN A 144 -4.15 -20.70 23.11
CA GLN A 144 -3.66 -20.69 21.74
C GLN A 144 -4.80 -20.66 20.74
N ALA A 145 -4.47 -20.19 19.51
CA ALA A 145 -5.37 -20.26 18.37
C ALA A 145 -4.63 -20.67 17.10
N VAL A 146 -5.27 -21.53 16.32
CA VAL A 146 -4.88 -21.83 14.94
C VAL A 146 -5.76 -21.00 14.01
N ILE A 147 -5.11 -20.26 13.11
CA ILE A 147 -5.76 -19.39 12.12
C ILE A 147 -5.39 -19.88 10.73
N ILE A 148 -6.39 -20.07 9.86
CA ILE A 148 -6.18 -20.47 8.47
C ILE A 148 -7.04 -19.57 7.59
N SER A 149 -6.43 -18.88 6.65
CA SER A 149 -7.11 -18.02 5.68
C SER A 149 -6.71 -18.38 4.25
N GLY A 150 -7.66 -18.74 3.41
CA GLY A 150 -7.40 -19.04 2.01
C GLY A 150 -8.45 -19.93 1.35
N GLU A 151 -8.09 -20.49 0.20
CA GLU A 151 -8.92 -21.44 -0.52
C GLU A 151 -8.55 -22.89 -0.14
N TYR A 152 -9.46 -23.57 0.53
CA TYR A 152 -9.31 -24.96 0.97
C TYR A 152 -10.67 -25.63 1.15
N ASN A 153 -10.66 -26.96 1.26
CA ASN A 153 -11.86 -27.70 1.60
C ASN A 153 -12.12 -27.63 3.12
N LEU A 154 -13.09 -26.81 3.53
CA LEU A 154 -13.39 -26.53 4.93
C LEU A 154 -13.71 -27.81 5.77
N PRO A 155 -14.56 -28.78 5.31
CA PRO A 155 -14.74 -30.03 6.01
C PRO A 155 -13.44 -30.82 6.24
N VAL A 156 -12.59 -30.91 5.24
CA VAL A 156 -11.32 -31.64 5.33
C VAL A 156 -10.36 -31.00 6.33
N ILE A 157 -10.24 -29.67 6.30
CA ILE A 157 -9.40 -28.96 7.26
C ILE A 157 -9.92 -29.13 8.70
N LYS A 158 -11.23 -29.03 8.91
CA LYS A 158 -11.83 -29.25 10.24
C LYS A 158 -11.57 -30.64 10.77
N ASP A 159 -11.67 -31.66 9.93
CA ASP A 159 -11.40 -33.04 10.31
C ASP A 159 -9.93 -33.26 10.67
N ARG A 160 -9.00 -32.72 9.87
CA ARG A 160 -7.56 -32.74 10.17
C ARG A 160 -7.22 -32.03 11.48
N LEU A 161 -7.74 -30.83 11.70
CA LEU A 161 -7.55 -30.08 12.95
C LEU A 161 -8.10 -30.85 14.14
N HIS A 162 -9.28 -31.47 14.01
CA HIS A 162 -9.87 -32.28 15.07
C HIS A 162 -8.99 -33.49 15.38
N THR A 163 -8.55 -34.23 14.37
CA THR A 163 -7.69 -35.40 14.52
C THR A 163 -6.36 -35.03 15.18
N LEU A 164 -5.69 -33.99 14.74
CA LEU A 164 -4.42 -33.54 15.32
C LEU A 164 -4.57 -33.04 16.73
N SER A 165 -5.68 -32.38 17.07
CA SER A 165 -5.94 -31.91 18.44
C SER A 165 -6.07 -33.04 19.47
N LEU A 166 -6.42 -34.26 19.05
CA LEU A 166 -6.47 -35.41 19.94
C LEU A 166 -5.06 -35.92 20.33
N THR A 167 -4.04 -35.51 19.61
CA THR A 167 -2.63 -35.85 19.93
C THR A 167 -1.98 -34.92 20.93
N VAL A 168 -2.62 -33.79 21.21
CA VAL A 168 -2.13 -32.77 22.14
C VAL A 168 -2.91 -32.86 23.47
N SER A 169 -2.21 -32.75 24.62
CA SER A 169 -2.85 -32.80 25.92
C SER A 169 -3.80 -31.63 26.12
N ALA A 170 -4.99 -31.93 26.73
CA ALA A 170 -5.96 -30.90 27.04
C ALA A 170 -5.38 -29.82 27.97
N ARG A 171 -5.70 -28.57 27.71
CA ARG A 171 -5.09 -27.41 28.36
C ARG A 171 -6.03 -26.73 29.31
N THR A 172 -5.52 -26.30 30.43
CA THR A 172 -6.21 -25.48 31.40
C THR A 172 -5.86 -24.02 31.14
N ALA A 173 -6.83 -23.19 30.81
CA ALA A 173 -6.62 -21.76 30.62
C ALA A 173 -6.00 -21.13 31.88
N LEU A 174 -4.74 -20.73 31.81
CA LEU A 174 -4.12 -19.94 32.87
C LEU A 174 -4.80 -18.56 32.85
N LYS A 175 -5.46 -18.20 33.94
CA LYS A 175 -6.02 -16.86 34.12
C LYS A 175 -4.87 -15.88 34.31
N GLN A 176 -4.39 -15.30 33.21
CA GLN A 176 -3.50 -14.15 33.28
C GLN A 176 -4.28 -12.94 33.80
N GLN A 177 -3.86 -12.45 34.96
CA GLN A 177 -4.41 -11.22 35.53
C GLN A 177 -3.72 -10.05 34.85
N GLU A 178 -4.40 -9.43 33.90
CA GLU A 178 -3.90 -8.25 33.20
C GLU A 178 -3.93 -7.06 34.15
N SER A 179 -2.78 -6.59 34.60
CA SER A 179 -2.63 -5.32 35.31
C SER A 179 -2.29 -4.20 34.32
N TYR A 180 -3.30 -3.55 33.77
CA TYR A 180 -3.10 -2.33 32.98
C TYR A 180 -3.50 -1.12 33.82
N SER A 181 -2.64 -0.11 33.86
CA SER A 181 -2.92 1.15 34.55
C SER A 181 -2.42 2.30 33.64
N TRP A 182 -3.35 3.09 33.14
CA TRP A 182 -3.02 4.33 32.45
C TRP A 182 -2.35 5.33 33.39
N LYS A 183 -1.20 5.85 32.98
CA LYS A 183 -0.46 6.87 33.72
C LYS A 183 -0.12 8.01 32.75
N PRO A 184 -0.96 9.06 32.69
CA PRO A 184 -0.61 10.25 31.93
C PRO A 184 0.61 10.90 32.56
N PHE A 185 1.43 11.54 31.77
CA PHE A 185 2.56 12.38 32.21
C PHE A 185 2.34 13.81 31.77
N GLU A 186 2.96 14.77 32.45
CA GLU A 186 2.97 16.15 31.99
C GLU A 186 3.95 16.30 30.83
N GLY A 187 3.42 16.65 29.67
CA GLY A 187 4.20 16.85 28.44
C GLY A 187 4.29 18.32 28.01
N PRO A 188 4.98 18.59 26.92
CA PRO A 188 5.62 17.60 26.03
C PRO A 188 6.95 17.06 26.56
N LEU A 189 7.20 15.77 26.38
CA LEU A 189 8.52 15.18 26.50
C LEU A 189 9.23 15.27 25.14
N PHE A 190 10.55 15.51 25.18
CA PHE A 190 11.37 15.59 23.96
C PHE A 190 12.36 14.43 23.91
N GLU A 191 12.32 13.68 22.82
CA GLU A 191 13.25 12.61 22.51
C GLU A 191 14.03 12.95 21.25
N CYS A 192 15.35 12.77 21.27
CA CYS A 192 16.17 13.02 20.09
C CYS A 192 17.00 11.78 19.74
N SER A 193 17.01 11.41 18.46
CA SER A 193 17.78 10.28 17.95
C SER A 193 18.39 10.59 16.57
N ALA A 194 19.41 9.84 16.19
CA ALA A 194 20.02 9.95 14.87
C ALA A 194 19.19 9.22 13.81
N ASN A 195 19.11 9.81 12.61
CA ASN A 195 18.56 9.14 11.42
C ASN A 195 19.62 8.89 10.32
N GLY A 196 20.81 9.48 10.47
CA GLY A 196 21.97 9.29 9.58
C GLY A 196 21.83 9.84 8.16
N THR A 197 20.73 10.53 7.85
CA THR A 197 20.50 11.16 6.54
C THR A 197 20.81 12.65 6.60
N ALA A 198 21.68 13.16 5.72
CA ALA A 198 22.05 14.56 5.69
C ALA A 198 20.82 15.47 5.49
N ASP A 199 20.71 16.53 6.30
CA ASP A 199 19.72 17.60 6.26
C ASP A 199 18.23 17.21 6.44
N VAL A 200 17.88 15.94 6.52
CA VAL A 200 16.51 15.47 6.73
C VAL A 200 16.20 15.38 8.22
N VAL A 201 15.11 15.97 8.64
CA VAL A 201 14.59 15.91 10.01
C VAL A 201 13.17 15.31 9.97
N SER A 202 12.97 14.22 10.72
CA SER A 202 11.64 13.70 11.00
C SER A 202 11.20 14.14 12.40
N MET A 203 9.98 14.64 12.49
CA MET A 203 9.37 15.06 13.74
C MET A 203 8.07 14.32 13.93
N SER A 204 7.92 13.63 15.06
CA SER A 204 6.71 12.88 15.43
C SER A 204 6.10 13.53 16.67
N PHE A 205 4.83 13.89 16.59
CA PHE A 205 4.02 14.43 17.68
C PHE A 205 3.05 13.35 18.13
N ASP A 206 3.45 12.59 19.14
CA ASP A 206 2.79 11.36 19.59
C ASP A 206 1.99 11.61 20.88
N PHE A 207 0.68 11.54 20.77
CA PHE A 207 -0.26 11.63 21.90
C PHE A 207 -0.65 10.21 22.33
N ALA A 208 -0.30 9.83 23.55
CA ALA A 208 -0.75 8.58 24.12
C ALA A 208 -2.16 8.74 24.74
N ALA A 209 -2.99 7.74 24.56
CA ALA A 209 -4.34 7.65 25.11
C ALA A 209 -4.56 6.30 25.81
N PRO A 210 -5.49 6.23 26.80
CA PRO A 210 -5.76 4.97 27.45
C PRO A 210 -6.36 3.94 26.49
N ARG A 211 -5.90 2.71 26.58
CA ARG A 211 -6.43 1.62 25.74
C ARG A 211 -7.94 1.42 25.95
N THR A 212 -8.60 1.02 24.88
CA THR A 212 -9.99 0.57 24.94
C THR A 212 -10.08 -0.74 25.75
N PRO A 213 -10.91 -0.81 26.80
CA PRO A 213 -11.06 -2.03 27.61
C PRO A 213 -11.55 -3.21 26.76
N LYS A 214 -10.99 -4.41 26.97
CA LYS A 214 -11.30 -5.64 26.20
C LYS A 214 -12.79 -5.91 26.05
N LYS A 215 -13.60 -5.66 27.09
CA LYS A 215 -15.06 -5.83 27.05
C LYS A 215 -15.77 -4.97 26.00
N PHE A 216 -15.14 -3.91 25.52
CA PHE A 216 -15.68 -3.01 24.50
C PHE A 216 -15.10 -3.24 23.10
N MET A 217 -14.04 -4.04 22.97
CA MET A 217 -13.34 -4.26 21.69
C MET A 217 -14.23 -4.86 20.58
N ASN A 218 -15.21 -5.69 20.96
CA ASN A 218 -16.19 -6.25 20.02
C ASN A 218 -17.49 -5.45 19.95
N THR A 219 -17.43 -4.15 20.18
CA THR A 219 -18.57 -3.21 20.12
C THR A 219 -18.28 -2.13 19.08
N PRO A 220 -19.25 -1.27 18.75
CA PRO A 220 -19.01 -0.11 17.89
C PRO A 220 -18.03 0.94 18.42
N GLN A 221 -17.64 0.90 19.72
CA GLN A 221 -16.77 1.92 20.31
C GLN A 221 -15.43 2.09 19.58
N PRO A 222 -14.65 1.02 19.31
CA PRO A 222 -13.39 1.18 18.57
C PRO A 222 -13.60 1.72 17.16
N LEU A 223 -14.73 1.38 16.50
CA LEU A 223 -15.06 1.90 15.18
C LEU A 223 -15.28 3.41 15.20
N VAL A 224 -15.98 3.94 16.19
CA VAL A 224 -16.24 5.39 16.33
C VAL A 224 -14.95 6.13 16.68
N THR A 225 -14.12 5.58 17.57
CA THR A 225 -12.81 6.15 17.89
C THR A 225 -11.90 6.17 16.65
N GLY A 226 -11.81 5.06 15.93
CA GLY A 226 -11.04 4.97 14.68
C GLY A 226 -11.55 5.90 13.59
N MET A 227 -12.88 6.10 13.50
CA MET A 227 -13.49 7.07 12.60
C MET A 227 -13.02 8.49 12.90
N PHE A 228 -13.16 8.95 14.15
CA PHE A 228 -12.73 10.30 14.53
C PHE A 228 -11.21 10.47 14.44
N ALA A 229 -10.44 9.43 14.73
CA ALA A 229 -8.99 9.46 14.53
C ALA A 229 -8.62 9.61 13.04
N SER A 230 -9.31 8.91 12.14
CA SER A 230 -9.11 9.04 10.69
C SER A 230 -9.51 10.43 10.17
N GLU A 231 -10.64 10.95 10.61
CA GLU A 231 -11.10 12.31 10.26
C GLU A 231 -10.13 13.38 10.77
N MET A 232 -9.64 13.24 12.02
CA MET A 232 -8.65 14.13 12.62
C MET A 232 -7.32 14.07 11.86
N GLY A 233 -6.85 12.87 11.53
CA GLY A 233 -5.61 12.68 10.78
C GLY A 233 -5.67 13.34 9.40
N TYR A 234 -6.75 13.14 8.66
CA TYR A 234 -6.95 13.81 7.38
C TYR A 234 -6.91 15.34 7.51
N LEU A 235 -7.66 15.88 8.47
CA LEU A 235 -7.72 17.32 8.72
C LEU A 235 -6.34 17.88 9.10
N LEU A 236 -5.63 17.24 10.02
CA LEU A 236 -4.29 17.68 10.43
C LEU A 236 -3.29 17.65 9.28
N CYS A 237 -3.25 16.58 8.50
CA CYS A 237 -2.38 16.49 7.33
C CYS A 237 -2.67 17.62 6.31
N LYS A 238 -3.95 17.93 6.06
CA LYS A 238 -4.34 19.04 5.17
C LYS A 238 -3.92 20.40 5.72
N ARG A 239 -4.12 20.64 7.03
CA ARG A 239 -3.67 21.88 7.67
C ARG A 239 -2.15 22.06 7.57
N VAL A 240 -1.38 20.97 7.82
CA VAL A 240 0.08 20.98 7.68
C VAL A 240 0.50 21.28 6.24
N GLN A 241 -0.04 20.57 5.26
CA GLN A 241 0.28 20.78 3.85
C GLN A 241 0.03 22.22 3.41
N ALA A 242 -1.15 22.77 3.75
CA ALA A 242 -1.51 24.14 3.37
C ALA A 242 -0.67 25.20 4.09
N ALA A 243 -0.42 25.01 5.39
CA ALA A 243 0.36 25.97 6.19
C ALA A 243 1.84 25.97 5.80
N PHE A 244 2.42 24.80 5.55
CA PHE A 244 3.82 24.68 5.14
C PHE A 244 4.04 25.25 3.74
N LEU A 245 3.11 24.99 2.80
CA LEU A 245 3.15 25.62 1.48
C LEU A 245 3.08 27.14 1.56
N ARG A 246 2.11 27.68 2.31
CA ARG A 246 1.92 29.13 2.49
C ARG A 246 3.14 29.80 3.11
N ASP A 247 3.76 29.16 4.10
CA ASP A 247 4.86 29.72 4.87
C ASP A 247 6.24 29.35 4.27
N GLY A 248 6.27 28.64 3.15
CA GLY A 248 7.48 28.19 2.45
C GLY A 248 8.36 27.26 3.29
N ILE A 249 7.77 26.43 4.16
CA ILE A 249 8.48 25.42 4.93
C ILE A 249 8.53 24.13 4.09
N PRO A 250 9.71 23.65 3.69
CA PRO A 250 9.80 22.42 2.91
C PRO A 250 9.17 21.23 3.62
N LEU A 251 8.37 20.45 2.90
CA LEU A 251 7.69 19.28 3.40
C LEU A 251 7.93 18.12 2.45
N ALA A 252 8.68 17.11 2.90
CA ALA A 252 8.88 15.89 2.14
C ALA A 252 7.72 14.91 2.35
N ASP A 253 7.18 14.86 3.57
CA ASP A 253 6.10 13.96 3.95
C ASP A 253 5.32 14.47 5.15
N VAL A 254 4.05 14.10 5.21
CA VAL A 254 3.20 14.27 6.40
C VAL A 254 2.24 13.09 6.46
N ASP A 255 2.18 12.46 7.61
CA ASP A 255 1.31 11.33 7.89
C ASP A 255 0.71 11.41 9.29
N TYR A 256 -0.39 10.70 9.48
CA TYR A 256 -1.03 10.56 10.77
C TYR A 256 -1.35 9.08 11.01
N THR A 257 -0.82 8.58 12.11
CA THR A 257 -0.98 7.18 12.51
C THR A 257 -1.81 7.08 13.79
N HIS A 258 -2.81 6.19 13.80
CA HIS A 258 -3.52 5.77 14.99
C HIS A 258 -3.23 4.30 15.27
N LEU A 259 -2.45 4.03 16.32
CA LEU A 259 -2.21 2.69 16.84
C LEU A 259 -3.26 2.42 17.93
N ASP A 260 -4.30 1.71 17.54
CA ASP A 260 -5.43 1.39 18.40
C ASP A 260 -5.20 0.14 19.26
N SER A 261 -6.13 -0.14 20.16
CA SER A 261 -6.08 -1.29 21.06
C SER A 261 -6.28 -2.66 20.38
N SER A 262 -6.47 -2.69 19.07
CA SER A 262 -6.51 -3.94 18.28
C SER A 262 -5.11 -4.43 17.87
N MET A 263 -4.08 -3.63 18.10
CA MET A 263 -2.70 -3.91 17.71
C MET A 263 -1.77 -4.10 18.91
N SER A 264 -2.16 -3.63 20.09
CA SER A 264 -1.32 -3.63 21.30
C SER A 264 -2.15 -3.82 22.58
N ASN A 265 -1.53 -4.38 23.62
CA ASN A 265 -2.06 -4.37 24.99
C ASN A 265 -1.64 -3.10 25.76
N GLY A 266 -0.86 -2.21 25.15
CA GLY A 266 -0.43 -0.94 25.69
C GLY A 266 -1.44 0.17 25.48
N ASP A 267 -0.96 1.38 25.61
CA ASP A 267 -1.72 2.60 25.35
C ASP A 267 -2.04 2.74 23.84
N GLU A 268 -3.10 3.46 23.52
CA GLU A 268 -3.34 3.89 22.15
C GLU A 268 -2.45 5.10 21.83
N HIS A 269 -1.97 5.19 20.61
CA HIS A 269 -1.09 6.28 20.16
C HIS A 269 -1.65 6.98 18.93
N HIS A 270 -1.65 8.29 18.99
CA HIS A 270 -2.04 9.18 17.89
C HIS A 270 -0.84 10.03 17.50
N SER A 271 -0.19 9.71 16.38
CA SER A 271 1.04 10.37 15.94
C SER A 271 0.83 11.17 14.68
N LEU A 272 1.19 12.47 14.72
CA LEU A 272 1.35 13.31 13.56
C LEU A 272 2.84 13.37 13.20
N ASP A 273 3.21 12.81 12.06
CA ASP A 273 4.57 12.69 11.60
C ASP A 273 4.83 13.65 10.44
N ILE A 274 5.88 14.44 10.50
CA ILE A 274 6.32 15.35 9.43
C ILE A 274 7.80 15.14 9.10
N VAL A 275 8.14 15.38 7.83
CA VAL A 275 9.53 15.35 7.37
C VAL A 275 9.87 16.67 6.70
N THR A 276 10.85 17.35 7.25
CA THR A 276 11.33 18.68 6.82
C THR A 276 12.86 18.78 6.84
N ASP A 277 13.43 19.93 6.59
CA ASP A 277 14.86 20.17 6.71
C ASP A 277 15.28 20.68 8.10
N ARG A 278 16.59 20.60 8.37
CA ARG A 278 17.17 21.02 9.64
C ARG A 278 17.02 22.56 9.89
N ALA A 279 17.09 23.35 8.84
CA ALA A 279 17.01 24.81 8.96
C ALA A 279 15.62 25.29 9.38
N ASN A 280 14.58 24.55 8.98
CA ASN A 280 13.18 24.89 9.26
C ASN A 280 12.61 24.14 10.48
N MET A 281 13.37 23.30 11.17
CA MET A 281 12.86 22.46 12.28
C MET A 281 12.11 23.26 13.36
N VAL A 282 12.66 24.38 13.81
CA VAL A 282 12.04 25.26 14.85
C VAL A 282 10.75 25.89 14.30
N ARG A 283 10.78 26.37 13.05
CA ARG A 283 9.59 26.94 12.40
C ARG A 283 8.50 25.90 12.19
N ALA A 284 8.89 24.67 11.78
CA ALA A 284 7.98 23.56 11.60
C ALA A 284 7.30 23.17 12.92
N ALA A 285 8.07 23.06 14.02
CA ALA A 285 7.52 22.78 15.35
C ALA A 285 6.51 23.84 15.81
N ALA A 286 6.86 25.13 15.62
CA ALA A 286 5.94 26.24 15.94
C ALA A 286 4.66 26.15 15.10
N LYS A 287 4.78 25.84 13.80
CA LYS A 287 3.62 25.72 12.92
C LYS A 287 2.73 24.52 13.29
N VAL A 288 3.31 23.39 13.67
CA VAL A 288 2.53 22.24 14.17
C VAL A 288 1.85 22.59 15.50
N ALA A 289 2.54 23.31 16.41
CA ALA A 289 1.91 23.80 17.64
C ALA A 289 0.69 24.68 17.37
N GLU A 290 0.79 25.60 16.38
CA GLU A 290 -0.32 26.44 15.94
C GLU A 290 -1.52 25.61 15.44
N ILE A 291 -1.25 24.57 14.63
CA ILE A 291 -2.27 23.68 14.07
C ILE A 291 -2.96 22.89 15.16
N LEU A 292 -2.18 22.25 16.04
CA LEU A 292 -2.72 21.40 17.11
C LEU A 292 -3.49 22.20 18.14
N SER A 293 -2.92 23.33 18.60
CA SER A 293 -3.60 24.21 19.57
C SER A 293 -4.87 24.84 18.98
N SER A 294 -4.86 25.19 17.69
CA SER A 294 -6.07 25.68 17.01
C SER A 294 -7.16 24.62 16.96
N LEU A 295 -6.82 23.35 16.73
CA LEU A 295 -7.80 22.26 16.76
C LEU A 295 -8.32 22.00 18.16
N ASP A 296 -7.46 22.07 19.18
CA ASP A 296 -7.84 21.91 20.59
C ASP A 296 -8.85 22.97 21.03
N VAL A 297 -8.55 24.26 20.80
CA VAL A 297 -9.31 25.40 21.36
C VAL A 297 -10.49 25.83 20.48
N HIS A 298 -10.31 25.82 19.16
CA HIS A 298 -11.31 26.32 18.21
C HIS A 298 -12.05 25.21 17.48
N GLY A 299 -11.52 23.99 17.51
CA GLY A 299 -12.08 22.83 16.79
C GLY A 299 -11.86 22.89 15.28
N ALA A 300 -12.55 22.00 14.59
CA ALA A 300 -12.67 21.99 13.14
C ALA A 300 -13.84 22.90 12.69
N THR A 301 -13.72 23.49 11.53
CA THR A 301 -14.87 24.15 10.88
C THR A 301 -15.85 23.11 10.34
N ALA A 302 -17.09 23.52 10.09
CA ALA A 302 -18.10 22.64 9.51
C ALA A 302 -17.69 22.13 8.11
N GLU A 303 -16.95 22.92 7.36
CA GLU A 303 -16.46 22.56 6.03
C GLU A 303 -15.34 21.53 6.11
N GLU A 304 -14.31 21.76 6.94
CA GLU A 304 -13.22 20.81 7.18
C GLU A 304 -13.74 19.44 7.64
N PHE A 305 -14.65 19.45 8.61
CA PHE A 305 -15.24 18.22 9.13
C PHE A 305 -16.09 17.50 8.08
N ARG A 306 -16.89 18.23 7.30
CA ARG A 306 -17.67 17.63 6.22
C ARG A 306 -16.78 16.90 5.22
N ASP A 307 -15.68 17.51 4.80
CA ASP A 307 -14.77 16.92 3.81
C ASP A 307 -14.05 15.71 4.37
N ALA A 308 -13.57 15.77 5.61
CA ALA A 308 -12.96 14.62 6.29
C ALA A 308 -13.94 13.45 6.43
N LYS A 309 -15.18 13.74 6.81
CA LYS A 309 -16.25 12.75 6.90
C LYS A 309 -16.65 12.15 5.55
N ASP A 310 -16.82 12.98 4.53
CA ASP A 310 -17.20 12.52 3.19
C ASP A 310 -16.13 11.60 2.60
N ARG A 311 -14.85 11.93 2.83
CA ARG A 311 -13.73 11.05 2.50
C ARG A 311 -13.81 9.71 3.23
N MET A 312 -13.95 9.74 4.55
CA MET A 312 -14.02 8.52 5.38
C MET A 312 -15.19 7.62 4.96
N LEU A 313 -16.36 8.21 4.73
CA LEU A 313 -17.54 7.46 4.27
C LEU A 313 -17.33 6.86 2.87
N THR A 314 -16.65 7.59 1.99
CA THR A 314 -16.31 7.10 0.64
C THR A 314 -15.33 5.94 0.72
N GLU A 315 -14.27 6.04 1.51
CA GLU A 315 -13.31 4.96 1.74
C GLU A 315 -13.98 3.73 2.36
N ALA A 316 -14.84 3.93 3.37
CA ALA A 316 -15.61 2.83 3.98
C ALA A 316 -16.53 2.14 2.97
N ALA A 317 -17.18 2.89 2.07
CA ALA A 317 -18.02 2.34 1.01
C ALA A 317 -17.20 1.57 -0.03
N VAL A 318 -16.03 2.07 -0.41
CA VAL A 318 -15.09 1.39 -1.31
C VAL A 318 -14.61 0.09 -0.68
N HIS A 319 -14.17 0.11 0.58
CA HIS A 319 -13.76 -1.10 1.29
C HIS A 319 -14.91 -2.11 1.44
N ALA A 320 -16.13 -1.63 1.71
CA ALA A 320 -17.30 -2.49 1.77
C ALA A 320 -17.66 -3.15 0.43
N SER A 321 -17.32 -2.50 -0.68
CA SER A 321 -17.54 -3.02 -2.03
C SER A 321 -16.48 -4.04 -2.46
N ARG A 322 -15.28 -3.99 -1.84
CA ARG A 322 -14.19 -4.96 -2.07
C ARG A 322 -14.44 -6.20 -1.22
N SER A 323 -14.64 -7.34 -1.88
CA SER A 323 -14.77 -8.63 -1.21
C SER A 323 -13.42 -9.28 -0.88
N ASP A 324 -12.29 -8.58 -1.09
CA ASP A 324 -10.98 -9.20 -1.34
C ASP A 324 -9.94 -8.72 -0.32
N LEU A 325 -10.18 -8.99 0.97
CA LEU A 325 -9.06 -9.00 1.92
C LEU A 325 -8.08 -10.10 1.50
N THR A 326 -6.79 -9.79 1.57
CA THR A 326 -5.75 -10.80 1.38
C THR A 326 -5.77 -11.82 2.52
N ASN A 327 -5.18 -13.00 2.28
CA ASN A 327 -5.05 -14.02 3.34
C ASN A 327 -4.31 -13.47 4.56
N ALA A 328 -3.26 -12.67 4.37
CA ALA A 328 -2.51 -12.02 5.45
C ALA A 328 -3.38 -11.06 6.28
N GLN A 329 -4.19 -10.22 5.63
CA GLN A 329 -5.10 -9.30 6.32
C GLN A 329 -6.15 -10.03 7.17
N TYR A 330 -6.70 -11.14 6.67
CA TYR A 330 -7.60 -11.96 7.47
C TYR A 330 -6.89 -12.65 8.65
N VAL A 331 -5.67 -13.14 8.46
CA VAL A 331 -4.86 -13.69 9.56
C VAL A 331 -4.65 -12.63 10.62
N GLN A 332 -4.20 -11.43 10.25
CA GLN A 332 -3.99 -10.32 11.18
C GLN A 332 -5.27 -9.96 11.95
N LYS A 333 -6.42 -9.87 11.26
CA LYS A 333 -7.73 -9.63 11.88
C LYS A 333 -8.10 -10.70 12.92
N CYS A 334 -7.85 -11.97 12.61
CA CYS A 334 -8.11 -13.06 13.54
C CYS A 334 -7.11 -13.09 14.71
N VAL A 335 -5.83 -12.76 14.47
CA VAL A 335 -4.82 -12.56 15.53
C VAL A 335 -5.28 -11.46 16.50
N SER A 336 -5.67 -10.30 15.97
CA SER A 336 -6.18 -9.18 16.79
C SER A 336 -7.44 -9.55 17.57
N SER A 337 -8.34 -10.34 16.98
CA SER A 337 -9.52 -10.84 17.66
C SER A 337 -9.17 -11.79 18.81
N PHE A 338 -8.22 -12.69 18.59
CA PHE A 338 -7.81 -13.65 19.62
C PHE A 338 -7.06 -12.98 20.76
N LEU A 339 -6.08 -12.11 20.45
CA LEU A 339 -5.23 -11.46 21.47
C LEU A 339 -5.95 -10.34 22.21
N PHE A 340 -6.69 -9.49 21.50
CA PHE A 340 -7.22 -8.23 22.03
C PHE A 340 -8.74 -8.19 22.12
N GLY A 341 -9.45 -9.19 21.56
CA GLY A 341 -10.92 -9.23 21.53
C GLY A 341 -11.54 -8.36 20.43
N SER A 342 -10.77 -7.94 19.44
CA SER A 342 -11.24 -7.11 18.32
C SER A 342 -12.37 -7.76 17.54
N ASN A 343 -13.25 -6.95 16.96
CA ASN A 343 -14.38 -7.44 16.20
C ASN A 343 -13.96 -8.19 14.92
N LEU A 344 -14.80 -9.14 14.51
CA LEU A 344 -14.66 -9.88 13.25
C LEU A 344 -15.71 -9.45 12.21
N ALA A 345 -16.24 -8.24 12.30
CA ALA A 345 -17.20 -7.73 11.34
C ALA A 345 -16.54 -7.52 9.96
N ASN A 346 -17.30 -7.73 8.89
CA ASN A 346 -16.81 -7.41 7.55
C ASN A 346 -16.98 -5.90 7.25
N TYR A 347 -16.33 -5.44 6.20
CA TYR A 347 -16.39 -4.03 5.82
C TYR A 347 -17.79 -3.55 5.45
N SER A 348 -18.67 -4.43 4.93
CA SER A 348 -20.06 -4.06 4.64
C SER A 348 -20.81 -3.70 5.92
N ALA A 349 -20.69 -4.53 6.98
CA ALA A 349 -21.32 -4.25 8.26
C ALA A 349 -20.77 -2.97 8.91
N VAL A 350 -19.48 -2.67 8.75
CA VAL A 350 -18.86 -1.43 9.21
C VAL A 350 -19.38 -0.23 8.42
N SER A 351 -19.47 -0.32 7.10
CA SER A 351 -20.02 0.72 6.24
C SER A 351 -21.51 0.98 6.54
N ASP A 352 -22.29 -0.09 6.72
CA ASP A 352 -23.72 0.01 7.10
C ASP A 352 -23.89 0.71 8.46
N PHE A 353 -22.99 0.42 9.41
CA PHE A 353 -22.97 1.12 10.69
C PHE A 353 -22.73 2.61 10.52
N PHE A 354 -21.75 3.01 9.70
CA PHE A 354 -21.43 4.43 9.48
C PHE A 354 -22.51 5.17 8.68
N THR A 355 -23.11 4.53 7.69
CA THR A 355 -24.15 5.17 6.83
C THR A 355 -25.53 5.16 7.48
N GLY A 356 -25.83 4.18 8.34
CA GLY A 356 -27.12 4.05 9.02
C GLY A 356 -27.35 4.99 10.21
N ARG A 357 -26.37 5.81 10.57
CA ARG A 357 -26.44 6.72 11.73
C ARG A 357 -27.46 7.84 11.50
N LYS A 358 -28.28 8.07 12.50
CA LYS A 358 -29.26 9.19 12.55
C LYS A 358 -28.79 10.27 13.52
N ILE A 359 -27.75 10.99 13.16
CA ILE A 359 -27.19 12.10 13.94
C ILE A 359 -27.12 13.35 13.06
N SER A 360 -27.38 14.54 13.62
CA SER A 360 -27.23 15.77 12.83
C SER A 360 -25.76 16.10 12.61
N ALA A 361 -25.43 16.79 11.53
CA ALA A 361 -24.07 17.18 11.21
C ALA A 361 -23.43 18.06 12.29
N GLU A 362 -24.23 18.98 12.86
CA GLU A 362 -23.78 19.88 13.95
C GLU A 362 -23.44 19.08 15.23
N ARG A 363 -24.24 18.06 15.55
CA ARG A 363 -23.97 17.23 16.71
C ARG A 363 -22.76 16.34 16.51
N GLU A 364 -22.57 15.81 15.32
CA GLU A 364 -21.40 14.98 14.99
C GLU A 364 -20.12 15.82 15.00
N LEU A 365 -20.13 17.02 14.43
CA LEU A 365 -19.04 17.99 14.54
C LEU A 365 -18.70 18.33 16.00
N SER A 366 -19.73 18.57 16.84
CA SER A 366 -19.51 18.81 18.28
C SER A 366 -18.79 17.64 18.94
N LEU A 367 -19.21 16.39 18.65
CA LEU A 367 -18.60 15.19 19.20
C LEU A 367 -17.16 14.98 18.72
N PHE A 368 -16.90 15.29 17.43
CA PHE A 368 -15.55 15.28 16.88
C PHE A 368 -14.64 16.30 17.57
N ASN A 369 -15.10 17.52 17.75
CA ASN A 369 -14.35 18.57 18.43
C ASN A 369 -14.09 18.22 19.90
N ASP A 370 -15.08 17.63 20.59
CA ASP A 370 -14.91 17.12 21.95
C ASP A 370 -13.85 16.00 22.00
N PHE A 371 -13.82 15.10 21.00
CA PHE A 371 -12.81 14.05 20.89
C PHE A 371 -11.42 14.63 20.66
N ALA A 372 -11.28 15.54 19.70
CA ALA A 372 -10.00 16.18 19.37
C ALA A 372 -9.45 16.96 20.58
N SER A 373 -10.28 17.79 21.22
CA SER A 373 -9.87 18.54 22.40
C SER A 373 -9.51 17.63 23.58
N ALA A 374 -10.24 16.54 23.80
CA ALA A 374 -9.91 15.60 24.87
C ALA A 374 -8.55 14.89 24.67
N LEU A 375 -8.18 14.63 23.40
CA LEU A 375 -6.89 14.04 23.07
C LEU A 375 -5.75 15.05 23.20
N LEU A 376 -5.98 16.30 22.78
CA LEU A 376 -4.97 17.36 22.76
C LEU A 376 -4.89 18.13 24.10
N ASP A 377 -5.86 17.95 25.02
CA ASP A 377 -6.05 18.70 26.26
C ASP A 377 -4.76 18.83 27.07
N SER A 378 -4.33 20.06 27.24
CA SER A 378 -3.17 20.46 28.05
C SER A 378 -1.85 19.78 27.68
N ARG A 379 -1.79 19.17 26.49
CA ARG A 379 -0.62 18.41 26.02
C ARG A 379 -0.23 17.24 26.94
N GLN A 380 -1.15 16.74 27.73
CA GLN A 380 -0.93 15.55 28.55
C GLN A 380 -0.57 14.37 27.68
N ALA A 381 0.44 13.62 28.10
CA ALA A 381 0.96 12.47 27.40
C ALA A 381 1.42 12.72 25.94
N LEU A 382 1.89 13.96 25.65
CA LEU A 382 2.54 14.29 24.37
C LEU A 382 4.04 14.00 24.43
N THR A 383 4.54 13.21 23.50
CA THR A 383 5.98 13.04 23.24
C THR A 383 6.31 13.60 21.87
N ILE A 384 7.31 14.49 21.80
CA ILE A 384 7.85 15.02 20.54
C ILE A 384 9.18 14.33 20.25
N LYS A 385 9.17 13.47 19.25
CA LYS A 385 10.34 12.70 18.83
C LYS A 385 11.00 13.40 17.64
N LEU A 386 12.26 13.79 17.83
CA LEU A 386 13.08 14.45 16.80
C LEU A 386 14.12 13.47 16.30
N ARG A 387 14.10 13.15 15.02
CA ARG A 387 15.14 12.36 14.35
C ARG A 387 15.94 13.26 13.42
N THR A 388 17.20 13.51 13.79
CA THR A 388 18.10 14.37 13.04
C THR A 388 19.29 13.59 12.50
N PRO A 389 20.07 14.12 11.55
CA PRO A 389 21.20 13.41 10.96
C PRO A 389 22.20 12.86 11.98
N ASP A 390 22.50 13.64 13.01
CA ASP A 390 23.53 13.37 14.02
C ASP A 390 22.96 13.08 15.43
N GLY A 391 21.66 12.93 15.56
CA GLY A 391 20.99 12.76 16.85
C GLY A 391 20.99 13.99 17.73
N LYS A 392 21.34 15.17 17.18
CA LYS A 392 21.39 16.44 17.92
C LYS A 392 20.34 17.41 17.37
N ALA A 393 19.53 17.95 18.24
CA ALA A 393 18.55 18.98 17.92
C ALA A 393 18.68 20.15 18.92
N PRO A 394 18.34 21.39 18.52
CA PRO A 394 18.19 22.50 19.44
C PRO A 394 16.88 22.37 20.23
N THR A 395 16.78 21.32 21.07
CA THR A 395 15.55 20.95 21.79
C THR A 395 14.96 22.11 22.57
N ASP A 396 15.79 22.92 23.26
CA ASP A 396 15.34 24.09 24.01
C ASP A 396 14.65 25.13 23.11
N SER A 397 15.20 25.37 21.91
CA SER A 397 14.61 26.29 20.95
C SER A 397 13.32 25.74 20.32
N VAL A 398 13.30 24.44 20.02
CA VAL A 398 12.11 23.76 19.52
C VAL A 398 11.01 23.79 20.57
N GLN A 399 11.34 23.48 21.83
CA GLN A 399 10.40 23.52 22.93
C GLN A 399 9.87 24.94 23.18
N ALA A 400 10.76 25.92 23.25
CA ALA A 400 10.35 27.29 23.48
C ALA A 400 9.41 27.82 22.40
N ALA A 401 9.73 27.52 21.11
CA ALA A 401 8.88 27.89 19.98
C ALA A 401 7.53 27.19 20.00
N PHE A 402 7.52 25.89 20.28
CA PHE A 402 6.31 25.08 20.42
C PHE A 402 5.41 25.62 21.53
N ASP A 403 5.96 25.79 22.74
CA ASP A 403 5.21 26.25 23.92
C ASP A 403 4.69 27.67 23.76
N TYR A 404 5.51 28.56 23.22
CA TYR A 404 5.11 29.96 22.96
C TYR A 404 3.92 30.00 22.00
N THR A 405 4.03 29.29 20.87
CA THR A 405 2.99 29.29 19.83
C THR A 405 1.71 28.65 20.32
N TRP A 406 1.80 27.50 21.02
CA TRP A 406 0.65 26.85 21.62
C TRP A 406 -0.13 27.80 22.55
N LYS A 407 0.58 28.48 23.46
CA LYS A 407 -0.02 29.44 24.41
C LYS A 407 -0.61 30.66 23.69
N ALA A 408 0.04 31.17 22.67
CA ALA A 408 -0.46 32.29 21.90
C ALA A 408 -1.79 31.99 21.22
N VAL A 409 -1.91 30.80 20.56
CA VAL A 409 -3.14 30.36 19.92
C VAL A 409 -4.24 30.02 20.93
N ALA A 410 -3.89 29.35 22.04
CA ALA A 410 -4.82 29.05 23.11
C ALA A 410 -5.40 30.32 23.80
N GLY A 411 -4.71 31.43 23.70
CA GLY A 411 -5.17 32.75 24.21
C GLY A 411 -6.07 33.54 23.24
N LEU A 412 -6.27 33.05 22.02
CA LEU A 412 -7.15 33.74 21.06
C LEU A 412 -8.64 33.56 21.47
N PRO A 413 -9.49 34.58 21.22
CA PRO A 413 -10.93 34.43 21.44
C PRO A 413 -11.51 33.26 20.65
N VAL A 414 -12.48 32.59 21.24
CA VAL A 414 -13.19 31.49 20.56
C VAL A 414 -13.81 31.99 19.27
N GLY A 415 -13.53 31.31 18.16
CA GLY A 415 -13.96 31.69 16.80
C GLY A 415 -12.93 32.50 16.00
N GLU A 416 -11.83 32.93 16.60
CA GLU A 416 -10.70 33.60 15.92
C GLU A 416 -9.59 32.57 15.56
N SER A 417 -9.95 31.41 15.03
CA SER A 417 -8.94 30.45 14.59
C SER A 417 -8.05 31.05 13.51
N PRO A 418 -6.71 30.89 13.60
CA PRO A 418 -5.81 31.26 12.50
C PRO A 418 -5.97 30.35 11.27
N TYR A 419 -6.73 29.25 11.41
CA TYR A 419 -7.00 28.30 10.35
C TYR A 419 -8.42 28.46 9.82
N HIS A 420 -8.51 29.06 8.65
CA HIS A 420 -9.70 29.07 7.80
C HIS A 420 -9.31 28.43 6.47
N MET A 421 -9.48 27.13 6.37
CA MET A 421 -9.25 26.48 5.10
C MET A 421 -10.48 26.74 4.20
N HIS A 422 -10.24 27.43 3.09
CA HIS A 422 -11.22 27.52 2.02
C HIS A 422 -11.11 26.29 1.15
N TYR A 423 -12.15 25.47 1.15
CA TYR A 423 -12.24 24.36 0.22
C TYR A 423 -12.75 24.85 -1.12
N ALA A 424 -12.06 24.46 -2.18
CA ALA A 424 -12.43 24.83 -3.53
C ALA A 424 -13.82 24.31 -3.87
N ASP A 425 -14.69 25.22 -4.37
CA ASP A 425 -16.01 24.82 -4.82
C ASP A 425 -15.93 24.09 -6.17
N THR A 426 -16.57 22.92 -6.24
CA THR A 426 -16.74 22.18 -7.51
C THR A 426 -17.44 22.96 -8.61
N LEU A 427 -18.08 24.08 -8.27
CA LEU A 427 -18.72 24.99 -9.23
C LEU A 427 -17.71 25.73 -10.13
N THR A 428 -16.43 25.87 -9.68
CA THR A 428 -15.38 26.50 -10.48
C THR A 428 -14.97 25.63 -11.67
N LEU A 429 -15.22 24.32 -11.63
CA LEU A 429 -14.91 23.43 -12.74
C LEU A 429 -15.77 23.73 -13.97
N LEU A 430 -15.14 23.65 -15.14
CA LEU A 430 -15.78 23.93 -16.42
C LEU A 430 -17.02 23.05 -16.64
N ARG A 431 -18.13 23.67 -16.99
CA ARG A 431 -19.26 22.95 -17.57
C ARG A 431 -18.91 22.57 -19.01
N PRO A 432 -19.20 21.35 -19.46
CA PRO A 432 -18.90 20.96 -20.83
C PRO A 432 -19.69 21.84 -21.81
N ARG A 433 -18.98 22.69 -22.54
CA ARG A 433 -19.48 23.44 -23.67
C ARG A 433 -18.97 22.74 -24.93
N GLY A 434 -19.78 21.94 -25.55
CA GLY A 434 -19.43 21.24 -26.78
C GLY A 434 -20.69 20.73 -27.47
N HIS A 435 -20.53 20.37 -28.74
CA HIS A 435 -21.62 19.71 -29.48
C HIS A 435 -21.81 18.29 -28.92
N LYS A 436 -23.04 17.85 -28.76
CA LYS A 436 -23.34 16.47 -28.41
C LYS A 436 -22.78 15.55 -29.50
N VAL A 437 -21.90 14.64 -29.12
CA VAL A 437 -21.42 13.58 -30.01
C VAL A 437 -22.48 12.47 -30.12
N LYS A 438 -22.45 11.72 -31.24
CA LYS A 438 -23.34 10.59 -31.46
C LYS A 438 -22.57 9.31 -31.44
N LEU A 439 -23.14 8.26 -30.85
CA LEU A 439 -22.62 6.90 -30.97
C LEU A 439 -22.76 6.45 -32.43
N THR A 440 -21.66 6.04 -33.08
CA THR A 440 -21.60 5.65 -34.50
C THR A 440 -21.40 4.15 -34.68
N GLY A 441 -20.89 3.46 -33.68
CA GLY A 441 -20.67 2.01 -33.76
C GLY A 441 -20.40 1.37 -32.40
N THR A 442 -20.67 0.06 -32.33
CA THR A 442 -20.39 -0.77 -31.18
C THR A 442 -19.81 -2.09 -31.66
N VAL A 443 -18.64 -2.46 -31.14
CA VAL A 443 -18.03 -3.77 -31.40
C VAL A 443 -17.58 -4.41 -30.09
N LYS A 444 -17.41 -5.74 -30.07
CA LYS A 444 -16.94 -6.46 -28.88
C LYS A 444 -15.44 -6.22 -28.66
N GLU A 445 -15.06 -5.95 -27.44
CA GLU A 445 -13.66 -5.90 -27.02
C GLU A 445 -13.17 -7.34 -26.72
N PRO A 446 -12.10 -7.79 -27.37
CA PRO A 446 -11.75 -9.21 -27.35
C PRO A 446 -11.10 -9.72 -26.06
N ILE A 447 -10.35 -8.88 -25.29
CA ILE A 447 -9.68 -9.33 -24.06
C ILE A 447 -10.67 -9.50 -22.91
N THR A 448 -11.46 -8.46 -22.65
CA THR A 448 -12.39 -8.43 -21.53
C THR A 448 -13.79 -8.90 -21.88
N GLY A 449 -14.09 -9.03 -23.19
CA GLY A 449 -15.44 -9.26 -23.68
C GLY A 449 -16.38 -8.08 -23.48
N GLY A 450 -15.86 -6.90 -23.16
CA GLY A 450 -16.60 -5.65 -23.07
C GLY A 450 -17.04 -5.10 -24.41
N SER A 451 -17.42 -3.85 -24.45
CA SER A 451 -17.88 -3.14 -25.67
C SER A 451 -16.92 -2.00 -26.03
N VAL A 452 -16.55 -1.88 -27.28
CA VAL A 452 -15.90 -0.69 -27.84
C VAL A 452 -16.97 0.18 -28.49
N TRP A 453 -17.15 1.38 -27.99
CA TRP A 453 -18.06 2.39 -28.53
C TRP A 453 -17.28 3.44 -29.31
N SER A 454 -17.67 3.66 -30.57
CA SER A 454 -17.13 4.73 -31.42
C SER A 454 -18.08 5.90 -31.46
N PHE A 455 -17.55 7.11 -31.37
CA PHE A 455 -18.33 8.36 -31.36
C PHE A 455 -18.04 9.21 -32.60
N SER A 456 -18.97 10.08 -32.96
CA SER A 456 -18.91 10.90 -34.16
C SER A 456 -17.76 11.89 -34.24
N ASN A 457 -17.06 12.15 -33.14
CA ASN A 457 -15.85 12.97 -33.07
C ASN A 457 -14.56 12.14 -33.10
N GLY A 458 -14.63 10.85 -33.43
CA GLY A 458 -13.46 9.96 -33.48
C GLY A 458 -13.10 9.28 -32.17
N MET A 459 -13.61 9.76 -31.02
CA MET A 459 -13.33 9.17 -29.72
C MET A 459 -13.80 7.71 -29.64
N LYS A 460 -12.97 6.87 -29.03
CA LYS A 460 -13.27 5.48 -28.69
C LYS A 460 -13.35 5.28 -27.19
N VAL A 461 -14.41 4.62 -26.76
CA VAL A 461 -14.57 4.24 -25.36
C VAL A 461 -14.73 2.73 -25.24
N ILE A 462 -13.91 2.12 -24.42
CA ILE A 462 -14.01 0.70 -24.08
C ILE A 462 -14.73 0.60 -22.73
N PHE A 463 -15.85 -0.09 -22.71
CA PHE A 463 -16.64 -0.27 -21.51
C PHE A 463 -16.71 -1.75 -21.15
N LYS A 464 -16.36 -2.07 -19.90
CA LYS A 464 -16.55 -3.36 -19.28
C LYS A 464 -17.44 -3.25 -18.06
N ASN A 465 -18.61 -3.90 -18.13
CA ASN A 465 -19.52 -4.00 -16.97
C ASN A 465 -18.98 -5.08 -16.02
N ALA A 466 -18.08 -4.70 -15.12
CA ALA A 466 -17.42 -5.58 -14.15
C ALA A 466 -16.99 -4.77 -12.91
N GLY A 467 -16.34 -5.44 -11.96
CA GLY A 467 -15.84 -4.80 -10.74
C GLY A 467 -16.89 -4.70 -9.63
N ASN A 468 -16.59 -3.86 -8.65
CA ASN A 468 -17.39 -3.69 -7.45
C ASN A 468 -18.63 -2.83 -7.70
N LYS A 469 -19.62 -2.93 -6.81
CA LYS A 469 -20.77 -2.03 -6.83
C LYS A 469 -20.35 -0.70 -6.21
N GLY A 470 -20.67 0.39 -6.88
CA GLY A 470 -20.50 1.74 -6.34
C GLY A 470 -19.22 2.45 -6.75
N GLU A 471 -18.24 1.75 -7.32
CA GLU A 471 -16.97 2.30 -7.80
C GLU A 471 -16.71 1.87 -9.25
N PHE A 472 -15.99 2.70 -9.98
CA PHE A 472 -15.46 2.37 -11.30
C PHE A 472 -14.00 2.82 -11.42
N HIS A 473 -13.26 2.07 -12.23
CA HIS A 473 -11.89 2.39 -12.61
C HIS A 473 -11.86 2.87 -14.05
N TYR A 474 -10.92 3.76 -14.34
CA TYR A 474 -10.80 4.30 -15.69
C TYR A 474 -9.36 4.56 -16.07
N ALA A 475 -9.11 4.56 -17.37
CA ALA A 475 -7.88 5.08 -17.97
C ALA A 475 -8.20 5.76 -19.30
N PHE A 476 -7.64 6.94 -19.50
CA PHE A 476 -7.63 7.62 -20.78
C PHE A 476 -6.19 7.66 -21.28
N MET A 477 -5.88 6.84 -22.28
CA MET A 477 -4.54 6.74 -22.88
C MET A 477 -4.49 7.50 -24.19
N MET A 478 -3.47 8.32 -24.36
CA MET A 478 -3.15 9.06 -25.57
C MET A 478 -1.74 8.68 -26.03
N LYS A 479 -1.53 8.62 -27.35
CA LYS A 479 -0.21 8.36 -27.92
C LYS A 479 0.70 9.59 -27.77
N GLY A 480 2.00 9.34 -27.60
CA GLY A 480 2.99 10.39 -27.35
C GLY A 480 3.30 10.49 -25.86
N GLY A 481 4.55 10.29 -25.51
CA GLY A 481 5.05 10.26 -24.14
C GLY A 481 6.08 11.34 -23.86
N TYR A 482 6.89 11.14 -22.81
CA TYR A 482 7.89 12.14 -22.42
C TYR A 482 8.98 12.38 -23.48
N ALA A 483 9.22 11.43 -24.38
CA ALA A 483 10.11 11.64 -25.54
C ALA A 483 9.63 12.74 -26.50
N ASP A 484 8.35 13.12 -26.42
CA ASP A 484 7.75 14.20 -27.20
C ASP A 484 7.78 15.56 -26.49
N VAL A 485 8.27 15.62 -25.24
CA VAL A 485 8.43 16.90 -24.52
C VAL A 485 9.53 17.72 -25.19
N PRO A 486 9.28 18.98 -25.58
CA PRO A 486 10.26 19.79 -26.30
C PRO A 486 11.53 20.05 -25.49
N GLY A 487 12.70 19.79 -26.07
CA GLY A 487 14.00 20.09 -25.46
C GLY A 487 14.25 19.37 -24.12
N LEU A 488 13.66 18.22 -23.91
CA LEU A 488 13.87 17.41 -22.72
C LEU A 488 15.34 17.04 -22.58
N SER A 489 15.93 17.30 -21.44
CA SER A 489 17.31 16.94 -21.11
C SER A 489 17.38 15.57 -20.42
N TYR A 490 18.59 15.01 -20.34
CA TYR A 490 18.83 13.77 -19.61
C TYR A 490 18.31 13.89 -18.16
N GLY A 491 17.57 12.89 -17.70
CA GLY A 491 17.03 12.81 -16.33
C GLY A 491 15.75 13.61 -16.08
N GLU A 492 15.36 14.52 -16.98
CA GLU A 492 14.12 15.29 -16.81
C GLU A 492 12.86 14.45 -17.02
N SER A 493 12.95 13.34 -17.76
CA SER A 493 11.82 12.42 -17.99
C SER A 493 11.15 11.96 -16.70
N ALA A 494 11.93 11.74 -15.64
CA ALA A 494 11.45 11.32 -14.32
C ALA A 494 10.52 12.33 -13.63
N PHE A 495 10.51 13.59 -14.06
CA PHE A 495 9.73 14.66 -13.45
C PHE A 495 8.50 15.08 -14.27
N VAL A 496 8.32 14.54 -15.47
CA VAL A 496 7.25 14.96 -16.38
C VAL A 496 5.86 14.77 -15.76
N GLU A 497 5.62 13.64 -15.09
CA GLU A 497 4.35 13.38 -14.39
C GLU A 497 4.11 14.38 -13.26
N ASP A 498 5.16 14.69 -12.48
CA ASP A 498 5.04 15.61 -11.35
C ASP A 498 4.73 17.03 -11.83
N MET A 499 5.35 17.48 -12.94
CA MET A 499 5.04 18.80 -13.51
C MET A 499 3.58 18.94 -13.89
N MET A 500 2.95 17.86 -14.35
CA MET A 500 1.52 17.84 -14.66
C MET A 500 0.65 17.90 -13.40
N SER A 501 1.12 17.40 -12.27
CA SER A 501 0.38 17.43 -11.00
C SER A 501 0.40 18.81 -10.32
N LEU A 502 1.26 19.73 -10.77
CA LEU A 502 1.45 21.06 -10.18
C LEU A 502 0.62 22.16 -10.87
N TYR A 503 -0.22 21.82 -11.85
CA TYR A 503 -1.04 22.85 -12.52
C TYR A 503 -2.11 23.45 -11.63
N ASN A 504 -2.35 24.74 -11.77
CA ASN A 504 -3.62 25.33 -11.36
C ASN A 504 -4.69 24.89 -12.36
N ILE A 505 -5.87 24.46 -11.88
CA ILE A 505 -6.96 23.93 -12.70
C ILE A 505 -8.28 24.54 -12.27
N GLY A 506 -9.04 25.11 -13.22
CA GLY A 506 -10.33 25.71 -12.94
C GLY A 506 -10.25 26.91 -11.98
N GLY A 507 -9.14 27.65 -11.98
CA GLY A 507 -8.88 28.75 -11.05
C GLY A 507 -8.46 28.33 -9.64
N MET A 508 -8.40 27.01 -9.36
CA MET A 508 -7.90 26.44 -8.11
C MET A 508 -6.38 26.21 -8.21
N ASN A 509 -5.65 26.38 -7.12
CA ASN A 509 -4.27 25.92 -7.07
C ASN A 509 -4.25 24.36 -7.10
N TYR A 510 -3.09 23.78 -7.38
CA TYR A 510 -2.93 22.33 -7.56
C TYR A 510 -3.33 21.52 -6.30
N MET A 511 -3.09 22.08 -5.12
CA MET A 511 -3.39 21.41 -3.86
C MET A 511 -4.90 21.42 -3.59
N ASP A 512 -5.57 22.55 -3.80
CA ASP A 512 -7.02 22.67 -3.63
C ASP A 512 -7.78 21.80 -4.63
N PHE A 513 -7.31 21.74 -5.88
CA PHE A 513 -7.90 20.86 -6.89
C PHE A 513 -7.79 19.39 -6.48
N ARG A 514 -6.60 18.95 -6.04
CA ARG A 514 -6.38 17.58 -5.56
C ARG A 514 -7.23 17.29 -4.32
N ASN A 515 -7.23 18.17 -3.34
CA ASN A 515 -8.01 18.02 -2.11
C ASN A 515 -9.52 17.91 -2.40
N MET A 516 -10.02 18.71 -3.33
CA MET A 516 -11.42 18.65 -3.75
C MET A 516 -11.76 17.31 -4.39
N LEU A 517 -10.89 16.76 -5.24
CA LEU A 517 -11.11 15.43 -5.83
C LEU A 517 -11.05 14.33 -4.77
N GLU A 518 -10.05 14.34 -3.90
CA GLU A 518 -9.87 13.36 -2.83
C GLU A 518 -11.04 13.36 -1.84
N ALA A 519 -11.55 14.53 -1.44
CA ALA A 519 -12.71 14.64 -0.58
C ALA A 519 -13.99 14.02 -1.20
N ASN A 520 -14.03 13.93 -2.52
CA ASN A 520 -15.12 13.28 -3.26
C ASN A 520 -14.78 11.82 -3.65
N GLY A 521 -13.67 11.26 -3.19
CA GLY A 521 -13.21 9.91 -3.52
C GLY A 521 -12.81 9.73 -4.99
N VAL A 522 -12.52 10.82 -5.69
CA VAL A 522 -12.07 10.78 -7.08
C VAL A 522 -10.56 10.81 -7.13
N ILE A 523 -9.97 9.75 -7.64
CA ILE A 523 -8.53 9.70 -7.92
C ILE A 523 -8.31 9.97 -9.40
N LEU A 524 -7.44 10.94 -9.67
CA LEU A 524 -7.04 11.34 -11.02
C LEU A 524 -5.52 11.50 -11.03
N ASP A 525 -4.84 10.50 -11.56
CA ASP A 525 -3.39 10.49 -11.69
C ASP A 525 -2.99 10.56 -13.16
N THR A 526 -1.91 11.26 -13.45
CA THR A 526 -1.30 11.26 -14.76
C THR A 526 -0.07 10.35 -14.77
N LYS A 527 0.01 9.46 -15.75
CA LYS A 527 1.15 8.58 -16.01
C LYS A 527 1.68 8.86 -17.40
N VAL A 528 2.99 9.00 -17.50
CA VAL A 528 3.64 9.28 -18.77
C VAL A 528 4.77 8.28 -18.99
N SER A 529 4.66 7.49 -20.05
CA SER A 529 5.72 6.58 -20.49
C SER A 529 6.59 7.24 -21.58
N LEU A 530 7.53 6.49 -22.11
CA LEU A 530 8.33 6.94 -23.25
C LEU A 530 7.45 7.33 -24.47
N SER A 531 6.35 6.64 -24.69
CA SER A 531 5.54 6.73 -25.91
C SER A 531 4.05 6.97 -25.73
N ASP A 532 3.55 7.05 -24.51
CA ASP A 532 2.15 7.33 -24.22
C ASP A 532 1.95 8.16 -22.93
N MET A 533 0.83 8.88 -22.87
CA MET A 533 0.34 9.57 -21.70
C MET A 533 -0.99 8.95 -21.30
N ARG A 534 -1.20 8.75 -20.01
CA ARG A 534 -2.41 8.15 -19.44
C ARG A 534 -2.94 9.01 -18.30
N ILE A 535 -4.24 9.25 -18.28
CA ILE A 535 -4.93 9.75 -17.10
C ILE A 535 -5.68 8.55 -16.52
N VAL A 536 -5.33 8.14 -15.30
CA VAL A 536 -5.82 6.92 -14.68
C VAL A 536 -6.39 7.19 -13.30
N GLY A 537 -7.26 6.33 -12.84
CA GLY A 537 -7.78 6.41 -11.47
C GLY A 537 -9.08 5.63 -11.29
N HIS A 538 -9.73 5.96 -10.20
CA HIS A 538 -11.03 5.40 -9.85
C HIS A 538 -11.91 6.47 -9.20
N ALA A 539 -13.22 6.24 -9.20
CA ALA A 539 -14.17 7.14 -8.57
C ALA A 539 -15.45 6.39 -8.19
N PRO A 540 -16.21 6.89 -7.18
CA PRO A 540 -17.56 6.43 -6.94
C PRO A 540 -18.45 6.65 -8.17
N ASN A 541 -19.34 5.70 -8.48
CA ASN A 541 -20.23 5.82 -9.62
C ASN A 541 -21.06 7.11 -9.59
N SER A 542 -21.45 7.59 -8.41
CA SER A 542 -22.17 8.85 -8.20
C SER A 542 -21.36 10.09 -8.58
N LYS A 543 -20.03 9.98 -8.63
CA LYS A 543 -19.10 11.10 -8.90
C LYS A 543 -18.60 11.14 -10.35
N ILE A 544 -19.16 10.33 -11.25
CA ILE A 544 -18.76 10.29 -12.66
C ILE A 544 -18.87 11.68 -13.34
N HIS A 545 -19.86 12.45 -12.97
CA HIS A 545 -20.01 13.83 -13.49
C HIS A 545 -18.91 14.76 -12.98
N LEU A 546 -18.48 14.61 -11.74
CA LEU A 546 -17.36 15.38 -11.19
C LEU A 546 -16.06 15.01 -11.92
N LEU A 547 -15.78 13.71 -12.09
CA LEU A 547 -14.62 13.25 -12.83
C LEU A 547 -14.56 13.86 -14.23
N PHE A 548 -15.64 13.80 -15.00
CA PHE A 548 -15.64 14.37 -16.36
C PHE A 548 -15.50 15.88 -16.38
N LYS A 549 -16.05 16.61 -15.41
CA LYS A 549 -15.78 18.05 -15.26
C LYS A 549 -14.31 18.31 -14.96
N ALA A 550 -13.70 17.54 -14.05
CA ALA A 550 -12.28 17.64 -13.73
C ALA A 550 -11.39 17.38 -14.96
N LEU A 551 -11.69 16.33 -15.73
CA LEU A 551 -11.01 16.03 -16.98
C LEU A 551 -11.11 17.17 -17.99
N VAL A 552 -12.31 17.71 -18.20
CA VAL A 552 -12.51 18.84 -19.12
C VAL A 552 -11.77 20.09 -18.62
N SER A 553 -11.76 20.36 -17.32
CA SER A 553 -11.00 21.48 -16.76
C SER A 553 -9.50 21.28 -16.91
N LEU A 554 -8.99 20.09 -16.61
CA LEU A 554 -7.58 19.74 -16.85
C LEU A 554 -7.18 19.94 -18.32
N MET A 555 -8.05 19.58 -19.26
CA MET A 555 -7.76 19.71 -20.68
C MET A 555 -7.81 21.15 -21.19
N ARG A 556 -8.67 22.02 -20.62
CA ARG A 556 -9.02 23.33 -21.20
C ARG A 556 -8.76 24.53 -20.30
N ASP A 557 -8.60 24.34 -19.01
CA ASP A 557 -8.51 25.42 -18.01
C ASP A 557 -7.44 25.10 -16.97
N ARG A 558 -6.23 24.91 -17.45
CA ARG A 558 -5.04 24.71 -16.64
C ARG A 558 -4.02 25.81 -16.88
N SER A 559 -3.18 26.07 -15.93
CA SER A 559 -2.04 26.98 -16.04
C SER A 559 -0.85 26.51 -15.20
N VAL A 560 0.35 26.83 -15.65
CA VAL A 560 1.60 26.56 -14.90
C VAL A 560 1.64 27.35 -13.60
N ASN A 561 2.29 26.78 -12.59
CA ASN A 561 2.47 27.38 -11.27
C ASN A 561 3.96 27.35 -10.85
N PRO A 562 4.74 28.42 -11.12
CA PRO A 562 6.16 28.45 -10.77
C PRO A 562 6.44 28.34 -9.27
N GLU A 563 5.55 28.86 -8.42
CA GLU A 563 5.70 28.78 -6.96
C GLU A 563 5.54 27.33 -6.49
N ALA A 564 4.59 26.58 -7.09
CA ALA A 564 4.43 25.15 -6.84
C ALA A 564 5.68 24.36 -7.24
N LEU A 565 6.32 24.70 -8.37
CA LEU A 565 7.56 24.04 -8.80
C LEU A 565 8.70 24.29 -7.81
N ALA A 566 8.87 25.51 -7.32
CA ALA A 566 9.90 25.83 -6.34
C ALA A 566 9.70 25.07 -5.02
N TYR A 567 8.46 25.02 -4.53
CA TYR A 567 8.09 24.28 -3.33
C TYR A 567 8.27 22.76 -3.52
N TYR A 568 7.81 22.21 -4.64
CA TYR A 568 8.00 20.81 -5.02
C TYR A 568 9.48 20.42 -5.00
N ARG A 569 10.35 21.24 -5.62
CA ARG A 569 11.79 20.98 -5.67
C ARG A 569 12.40 20.85 -4.27
N ALA A 570 12.03 21.75 -3.36
CA ALA A 570 12.52 21.71 -1.97
C ALA A 570 12.09 20.41 -1.27
N GLY A 571 10.82 20.04 -1.35
CA GLY A 571 10.30 18.80 -0.77
C GLY A 571 10.91 17.54 -1.39
N GLU A 572 11.06 17.52 -2.73
CA GLU A 572 11.62 16.37 -3.44
C GLU A 572 13.11 16.16 -3.12
N THR A 573 13.86 17.24 -2.87
CA THR A 573 15.25 17.15 -2.41
C THR A 573 15.34 16.36 -1.10
N LEU A 574 14.47 16.66 -0.15
CA LEU A 574 14.42 15.96 1.14
C LEU A 574 13.96 14.52 0.98
N ARG A 575 12.95 14.26 0.12
CA ARG A 575 12.45 12.93 -0.15
C ARG A 575 13.53 12.03 -0.74
N GLN A 576 14.30 12.52 -1.69
CA GLN A 576 15.40 11.75 -2.29
C GLN A 576 16.52 11.46 -1.30
N GLN A 577 16.85 12.37 -0.41
CA GLN A 577 17.83 12.13 0.64
C GLN A 577 17.35 11.03 1.60
N ARG A 578 16.07 11.05 1.98
CA ARG A 578 15.46 10.03 2.85
C ARG A 578 15.38 8.66 2.17
N GLU A 579 15.01 8.63 0.89
CA GLU A 579 14.77 7.38 0.14
C GLU A 579 16.04 6.74 -0.43
N ARG A 580 17.21 7.38 -0.30
CA ARG A 580 18.47 6.92 -0.91
C ARG A 580 18.79 5.46 -0.63
N LEU A 581 18.39 4.94 0.52
CA LEU A 581 18.59 3.55 0.93
C LEU A 581 17.31 2.72 1.01
N SER A 582 16.16 3.28 0.58
CA SER A 582 14.93 2.53 0.46
C SER A 582 15.00 1.53 -0.70
N ASN A 583 14.16 0.50 -0.69
CA ASN A 583 14.06 -0.46 -1.80
C ASN A 583 13.78 0.21 -3.15
N ARG A 584 13.04 1.33 -3.16
CA ARG A 584 12.78 2.11 -4.38
C ARG A 584 14.07 2.77 -4.90
N GLY A 585 14.84 3.36 -4.01
CA GLY A 585 16.14 3.95 -4.35
C GLY A 585 17.12 2.90 -4.89
N VAL A 586 17.16 1.72 -4.31
CA VAL A 586 18.03 0.61 -4.75
C VAL A 586 17.66 0.13 -6.16
N VAL A 587 16.39 -0.09 -6.44
CA VAL A 587 15.93 -0.52 -7.79
C VAL A 587 16.32 0.53 -8.83
N ALA A 588 16.10 1.79 -8.56
CA ALA A 588 16.44 2.89 -9.47
C ALA A 588 17.96 2.97 -9.74
N VAL A 589 18.78 2.76 -8.72
CA VAL A 589 20.25 2.69 -8.89
C VAL A 589 20.65 1.47 -9.72
N MET A 590 20.05 0.29 -9.47
CA MET A 590 20.35 -0.92 -10.26
C MET A 590 19.95 -0.75 -11.73
N ASP A 591 18.81 -0.08 -12.02
CA ASP A 591 18.38 0.20 -13.38
C ASP A 591 19.35 1.16 -14.10
N SER A 592 19.83 2.18 -13.40
CA SER A 592 20.86 3.10 -13.94
C SER A 592 22.18 2.39 -14.20
N ILE A 593 22.57 1.40 -13.40
CA ILE A 593 23.75 0.57 -13.62
C ILE A 593 23.52 -0.39 -14.79
N MET A 594 22.33 -0.98 -14.90
CA MET A 594 21.97 -1.91 -15.97
C MET A 594 21.97 -1.22 -17.33
N CYS A 595 21.50 0.03 -17.40
CA CYS A 595 21.33 0.81 -18.62
C CYS A 595 21.90 2.22 -18.47
N PRO A 596 23.25 2.37 -18.34
CA PRO A 596 23.88 3.64 -17.99
C PRO A 596 23.71 4.72 -19.06
N ASP A 597 23.59 4.33 -20.33
CA ASP A 597 23.48 5.23 -21.47
C ASP A 597 22.04 5.48 -21.91
N TYR A 598 21.06 5.03 -21.12
CA TYR A 598 19.66 5.26 -21.44
C TYR A 598 19.30 6.72 -21.21
N TYR A 599 18.93 7.43 -22.28
CA TYR A 599 18.73 8.88 -22.27
C TYR A 599 17.53 9.34 -21.41
N TYR A 600 16.52 8.48 -21.24
CA TYR A 600 15.28 8.79 -20.50
C TYR A 600 15.14 7.96 -19.21
N PRO A 601 16.04 8.12 -18.22
CA PRO A 601 15.90 7.39 -16.98
C PRO A 601 14.64 7.85 -16.22
N GLU A 602 13.95 6.90 -15.62
CA GLU A 602 12.77 7.19 -14.77
C GLU A 602 13.18 7.48 -13.31
N THR A 603 14.48 7.45 -13.02
CA THR A 603 15.03 7.74 -11.69
C THR A 603 15.06 9.23 -11.45
N LYS A 604 14.39 9.70 -10.40
CA LYS A 604 14.41 11.11 -10.01
C LYS A 604 15.77 11.50 -9.44
N ASN A 605 16.34 12.57 -9.98
CA ASN A 605 17.48 13.26 -9.42
C ASN A 605 17.25 14.77 -9.61
N VAL A 606 17.00 15.47 -8.50
CA VAL A 606 16.64 16.91 -8.48
C VAL A 606 17.65 17.79 -9.21
N ASN A 607 18.92 17.36 -9.28
CA ASN A 607 19.95 18.10 -10.01
C ASN A 607 19.68 18.22 -11.52
N TYR A 608 18.84 17.35 -12.08
CA TYR A 608 18.41 17.41 -13.48
C TYR A 608 17.12 18.22 -13.68
N LEU A 609 16.42 18.59 -12.61
CA LEU A 609 15.18 19.35 -12.70
C LEU A 609 15.47 20.83 -13.00
N ARG A 610 15.18 21.28 -14.25
CA ARG A 610 15.32 22.69 -14.64
C ARG A 610 14.04 23.48 -14.40
N ASP A 611 14.18 24.77 -14.18
CA ASP A 611 13.06 25.67 -13.83
C ASP A 611 12.03 25.80 -14.97
N ASP A 612 12.46 25.65 -16.22
CA ASP A 612 11.61 25.76 -17.42
C ASP A 612 10.89 24.46 -17.78
N LEU A 613 11.10 23.37 -17.01
CA LEU A 613 10.52 22.06 -17.36
C LEU A 613 9.00 22.10 -17.38
N GLN A 614 8.36 22.78 -16.42
CA GLN A 614 6.90 22.85 -16.35
C GLN A 614 6.29 23.53 -17.59
N GLU A 615 6.91 24.59 -18.11
CA GLU A 615 6.46 25.25 -19.33
C GLU A 615 6.63 24.37 -20.57
N ARG A 616 7.71 23.59 -20.63
CA ARG A 616 7.95 22.65 -21.74
C ARG A 616 6.97 21.49 -21.70
N VAL A 617 6.68 20.99 -20.50
CA VAL A 617 5.65 19.98 -20.28
C VAL A 617 4.27 20.53 -20.64
N GLU A 618 3.96 21.82 -20.34
CA GLU A 618 2.70 22.43 -20.76
C GLU A 618 2.54 22.44 -22.28
N LYS A 619 3.57 22.77 -23.04
CA LYS A 619 3.54 22.71 -24.51
C LYS A 619 3.26 21.30 -25.03
N TYR A 620 3.84 20.30 -24.38
CA TYR A 620 3.58 18.89 -24.67
C TYR A 620 2.12 18.52 -24.34
N VAL A 621 1.64 18.82 -23.13
CA VAL A 621 0.29 18.50 -22.67
C VAL A 621 -0.77 19.19 -23.53
N ALA A 622 -0.58 20.47 -23.89
CA ALA A 622 -1.48 21.18 -24.79
C ALA A 622 -1.63 20.47 -26.15
N ARG A 623 -0.51 19.96 -26.67
CA ARG A 623 -0.52 19.17 -27.92
C ARG A 623 -1.24 17.85 -27.73
N GLN A 624 -1.04 17.12 -26.62
CA GLN A 624 -1.73 15.85 -26.36
C GLN A 624 -3.25 16.05 -26.26
N PHE A 625 -3.69 17.04 -25.54
CA PHE A 625 -5.12 17.31 -25.36
C PHE A 625 -5.79 17.86 -26.63
N SER A 626 -5.04 18.42 -27.57
CA SER A 626 -5.60 18.82 -28.88
C SER A 626 -5.95 17.65 -29.79
N LYS A 627 -5.53 16.42 -29.44
CA LYS A 627 -5.69 15.18 -30.23
C LYS A 627 -6.34 14.07 -29.42
N ALA A 628 -7.32 14.39 -28.61
CA ALA A 628 -7.93 13.42 -27.70
C ALA A 628 -8.59 12.22 -28.42
N ASP A 629 -8.95 12.39 -29.72
CA ASP A 629 -9.50 11.34 -30.59
C ASP A 629 -8.46 10.26 -31.01
N ASP A 630 -7.16 10.54 -30.91
CA ASP A 630 -6.11 9.52 -31.11
C ASP A 630 -5.96 8.60 -29.88
N GLY A 631 -6.72 8.88 -28.82
CA GLY A 631 -6.70 8.17 -27.57
C GLY A 631 -7.82 7.13 -27.41
N VAL A 632 -7.70 6.36 -26.33
CA VAL A 632 -8.70 5.38 -25.92
C VAL A 632 -9.07 5.62 -24.46
N LEU A 633 -10.36 5.86 -24.20
CA LEU A 633 -10.90 5.89 -22.85
C LEU A 633 -11.42 4.50 -22.49
N MET A 634 -10.95 3.91 -21.40
CA MET A 634 -11.48 2.66 -20.87
C MET A 634 -12.16 2.91 -19.53
N ILE A 635 -13.33 2.31 -19.34
CA ILE A 635 -14.11 2.34 -18.09
C ILE A 635 -14.46 0.91 -17.71
N VAL A 636 -14.09 0.52 -16.49
CA VAL A 636 -14.48 -0.75 -15.87
C VAL A 636 -15.29 -0.44 -14.62
N GLY A 637 -16.58 -0.75 -14.64
CA GLY A 637 -17.48 -0.44 -13.53
C GLY A 637 -18.88 -0.96 -13.79
N ARG A 638 -19.71 -1.02 -12.76
CA ARG A 638 -21.08 -1.48 -12.87
C ARG A 638 -22.02 -0.30 -13.19
N PHE A 639 -22.25 -0.08 -14.47
CA PHE A 639 -23.19 0.92 -14.99
C PHE A 639 -24.25 0.27 -15.87
N ASP A 640 -25.42 0.91 -15.94
CA ASP A 640 -26.27 0.72 -17.11
C ASP A 640 -25.60 1.31 -18.34
N ALA A 641 -25.48 0.50 -19.39
CA ALA A 641 -24.74 0.88 -20.60
C ALA A 641 -25.36 2.09 -21.33
N GLN A 642 -26.71 2.20 -21.35
CA GLN A 642 -27.40 3.30 -22.02
C GLN A 642 -27.23 4.60 -21.25
N ASP A 643 -27.27 4.53 -19.91
CA ASP A 643 -27.10 5.72 -19.07
C ASP A 643 -25.65 6.21 -19.12
N LEU A 644 -24.68 5.30 -19.12
CA LEU A 644 -23.28 5.68 -19.32
C LEU A 644 -23.06 6.31 -20.70
N GLN A 645 -23.64 5.77 -21.77
CA GLN A 645 -23.58 6.38 -23.11
C GLN A 645 -24.17 7.78 -23.15
N LYS A 646 -25.29 8.04 -22.45
CA LYS A 646 -25.87 9.40 -22.34
C LYS A 646 -24.90 10.37 -21.64
N ILE A 647 -24.24 9.93 -20.59
CA ILE A 647 -23.23 10.72 -19.89
C ILE A 647 -22.07 11.03 -20.85
N LEU A 648 -21.53 10.01 -21.51
CA LEU A 648 -20.41 10.16 -22.44
C LEU A 648 -20.74 11.10 -23.62
N THR A 649 -21.94 10.98 -24.22
CA THR A 649 -22.36 11.89 -25.32
C THR A 649 -22.39 13.35 -24.88
N ARG A 650 -22.60 13.62 -23.60
CA ARG A 650 -22.61 14.99 -23.04
C ARG A 650 -21.20 15.55 -22.85
N TYR A 651 -20.25 14.72 -22.40
CA TYR A 651 -18.92 15.20 -22.01
C TYR A 651 -17.89 15.08 -23.13
N LEU A 652 -17.90 14.00 -23.93
CA LEU A 652 -16.91 13.75 -24.98
C LEU A 652 -16.91 14.81 -26.08
N GLY A 653 -18.02 15.55 -26.27
CA GLY A 653 -18.05 16.70 -27.19
C GLY A 653 -17.19 17.88 -26.73
N ALA A 654 -16.74 17.91 -25.46
CA ALA A 654 -15.80 18.90 -24.96
C ALA A 654 -14.32 18.47 -25.17
N PHE A 655 -14.07 17.22 -25.53
CA PHE A 655 -12.72 16.73 -25.86
C PHE A 655 -12.34 17.26 -27.24
N MET A 656 -11.13 17.81 -27.31
CA MET A 656 -10.65 18.37 -28.58
C MET A 656 -10.21 17.22 -29.50
N THR A 657 -10.51 17.36 -30.77
CA THR A 657 -10.12 16.42 -31.80
C THR A 657 -9.34 17.20 -32.87
N GLY A 658 -8.21 16.67 -33.31
CA GLY A 658 -7.32 17.37 -34.24
C GLY A 658 -6.52 16.40 -35.09
N ASP A 659 -6.00 16.91 -36.20
CA ASP A 659 -5.13 16.15 -37.10
C ASP A 659 -3.70 16.05 -36.53
N GLY A 660 -3.23 14.87 -36.32
CA GLY A 660 -1.81 14.63 -36.03
C GLY A 660 -1.54 13.33 -35.28
N TYR A 661 -0.52 12.63 -35.71
CA TYR A 661 -0.06 11.40 -35.07
C TYR A 661 1.16 11.69 -34.21
N ALA A 662 1.16 11.13 -32.96
CA ALA A 662 2.38 10.99 -32.22
C ALA A 662 3.25 9.94 -32.90
N VAL A 663 4.46 10.32 -33.26
CA VAL A 663 5.44 9.38 -33.83
C VAL A 663 6.09 8.65 -32.64
N ARG A 664 6.03 7.32 -32.64
CA ARG A 664 6.71 6.52 -31.65
C ARG A 664 8.21 6.73 -31.77
N PRO A 665 8.91 7.19 -30.75
CA PRO A 665 10.33 7.49 -30.83
C PRO A 665 11.13 6.22 -31.10
N LYS A 666 12.14 6.31 -31.97
CA LYS A 666 13.11 5.23 -32.20
C LYS A 666 14.22 5.36 -31.16
N VAL A 667 14.07 4.71 -30.03
CA VAL A 667 15.05 4.72 -28.96
C VAL A 667 15.73 3.36 -28.88
N LYS A 668 17.03 3.34 -28.63
CA LYS A 668 17.78 2.15 -28.25
C LYS A 668 17.80 2.05 -26.75
N PHE A 669 17.72 0.85 -26.23
CA PHE A 669 17.83 0.53 -24.82
C PHE A 669 19.16 -0.19 -24.55
N PRO A 670 20.30 0.54 -24.46
CA PRO A 670 21.60 -0.08 -24.30
C PRO A 670 21.70 -0.74 -22.92
N GLN A 671 21.69 -2.06 -22.93
CA GLN A 671 21.83 -2.85 -21.74
C GLN A 671 23.29 -3.30 -21.55
N ARG A 672 23.85 -3.11 -20.36
CA ARG A 672 25.19 -3.60 -20.02
C ARG A 672 25.18 -5.12 -20.00
N SER A 673 26.17 -5.75 -20.61
CA SER A 673 26.34 -7.19 -20.60
C SER A 673 27.17 -7.65 -19.40
N GLY A 674 26.93 -8.87 -18.93
CA GLY A 674 27.67 -9.50 -17.85
C GLY A 674 27.20 -9.10 -16.46
N THR A 675 28.01 -9.39 -15.44
CA THR A 675 27.70 -9.13 -14.02
C THR A 675 28.46 -7.93 -13.51
N SER A 676 27.73 -7.02 -12.84
CA SER A 676 28.29 -5.87 -12.12
C SER A 676 27.93 -5.98 -10.65
N THR A 677 28.92 -5.94 -9.75
CA THR A 677 28.70 -6.07 -8.30
C THR A 677 29.15 -4.81 -7.59
N TYR A 678 28.29 -4.27 -6.71
CA TYR A 678 28.54 -3.07 -5.93
C TYR A 678 28.27 -3.36 -4.46
N PHE A 679 29.18 -2.87 -3.60
CA PHE A 679 29.03 -2.90 -2.16
C PHE A 679 28.93 -1.48 -1.64
N VAL A 680 27.90 -1.19 -0.85
CA VAL A 680 27.64 0.13 -0.27
C VAL A 680 27.59 -0.01 1.24
N ASP A 681 28.35 0.85 1.92
CA ASP A 681 28.36 0.94 3.36
C ASP A 681 27.20 1.82 3.83
N ALA A 682 26.28 1.24 4.59
CA ALA A 682 25.14 1.96 5.18
C ALA A 682 25.47 2.58 6.55
N SER A 683 26.63 2.27 7.15
CA SER A 683 27.01 2.71 8.50
C SER A 683 27.11 4.24 8.65
N GLY A 684 27.27 4.97 7.54
CA GLY A 684 27.24 6.43 7.49
C GLY A 684 25.86 7.07 7.26
N ALA A 685 24.82 6.26 7.07
CA ALA A 685 23.48 6.74 6.69
C ALA A 685 22.46 6.71 7.84
N GLY A 686 22.87 6.38 9.08
CA GLY A 686 22.02 6.37 10.29
C GLY A 686 20.84 5.39 10.24
N VAL A 687 20.88 4.48 9.30
CA VAL A 687 20.06 3.26 9.33
C VAL A 687 20.75 2.36 10.33
N GLY A 688 20.07 2.00 11.42
CA GLY A 688 20.70 1.25 12.52
C GLY A 688 21.51 0.07 12.04
N ASP A 689 22.52 -0.33 12.77
CA ASP A 689 23.58 -1.32 12.49
C ASP A 689 23.13 -2.71 11.97
N SER A 690 21.86 -2.88 11.65
CA SER A 690 21.23 -4.16 11.32
C SER A 690 20.61 -4.27 9.92
N LEU A 691 20.72 -3.25 9.05
CA LEU A 691 20.11 -3.31 7.72
C LEU A 691 21.09 -3.82 6.66
N VAL A 692 21.30 -5.13 6.65
CA VAL A 692 21.95 -5.80 5.52
C VAL A 692 20.89 -6.09 4.46
N SER A 693 21.12 -5.66 3.22
CA SER A 693 20.30 -6.07 2.09
C SER A 693 21.15 -6.50 0.89
N VAL A 694 20.71 -7.56 0.22
CA VAL A 694 21.33 -8.05 -1.02
C VAL A 694 20.27 -7.97 -2.10
N ASN A 695 20.55 -7.16 -3.12
CA ASN A 695 19.63 -6.91 -4.22
C ASN A 695 20.26 -7.37 -5.53
N VAL A 696 19.52 -8.13 -6.32
CA VAL A 696 20.00 -8.66 -7.61
C VAL A 696 18.94 -8.34 -8.68
N SER A 697 19.38 -7.69 -9.75
CA SER A 697 18.59 -7.48 -10.97
C SER A 697 19.13 -8.38 -12.07
N LEU A 698 18.27 -9.21 -12.63
CA LEU A 698 18.54 -10.06 -13.79
C LEU A 698 17.80 -9.51 -14.99
N ALA A 699 18.40 -9.51 -16.16
CA ALA A 699 17.73 -9.07 -17.39
C ALA A 699 18.15 -9.87 -18.61
N ALA A 700 17.17 -10.18 -19.46
CA ALA A 700 17.38 -10.85 -20.73
C ALA A 700 16.53 -10.20 -21.83
N LEU A 701 17.12 -9.97 -23.01
CA LEU A 701 16.41 -9.50 -24.20
C LEU A 701 15.79 -10.69 -24.91
N LYS A 702 14.48 -10.85 -24.76
CA LYS A 702 13.70 -11.95 -25.35
C LYS A 702 12.36 -11.41 -25.83
N PRO A 703 11.88 -11.84 -27.01
CA PRO A 703 10.57 -11.42 -27.50
C PRO A 703 9.45 -11.96 -26.60
N PHE A 704 8.42 -11.16 -26.38
CA PHE A 704 7.20 -11.57 -25.70
C PHE A 704 6.15 -12.07 -26.68
N THR A 705 5.83 -13.34 -26.57
CA THR A 705 4.63 -14.00 -27.09
C THR A 705 3.83 -14.51 -25.90
N MET A 706 2.63 -15.04 -26.11
CA MET A 706 1.86 -15.66 -25.01
C MET A 706 2.64 -16.82 -24.38
N ASP A 707 3.25 -17.70 -25.19
CA ASP A 707 4.01 -18.85 -24.69
C ASP A 707 5.23 -18.42 -23.88
N SER A 708 6.02 -17.46 -24.42
CA SER A 708 7.19 -16.95 -23.72
C SER A 708 6.82 -16.14 -22.46
N TYR A 709 5.67 -15.48 -22.44
CA TYR A 709 5.15 -14.83 -21.24
C TYR A 709 4.80 -15.82 -20.13
N ILE A 710 4.12 -16.91 -20.49
CA ILE A 710 3.78 -17.99 -19.54
C ILE A 710 5.06 -18.68 -19.07
N ALA A 711 5.98 -19.00 -19.97
CA ALA A 711 7.28 -19.58 -19.64
C ALA A 711 8.10 -18.67 -18.72
N PHE A 712 8.06 -17.36 -18.94
CA PHE A 712 8.72 -16.37 -18.11
C PHE A 712 8.15 -16.34 -16.69
N ARG A 713 6.82 -16.36 -16.53
CA ARG A 713 6.19 -16.41 -15.21
C ARG A 713 6.55 -17.71 -14.48
N ALA A 714 6.55 -18.82 -15.17
CA ALA A 714 7.00 -20.12 -14.62
C ALA A 714 8.48 -20.10 -14.22
N ALA A 715 9.34 -19.45 -15.02
CA ALA A 715 10.76 -19.27 -14.72
C ALA A 715 10.98 -18.41 -13.45
N VAL A 716 10.22 -17.34 -13.28
CA VAL A 716 10.27 -16.49 -12.06
C VAL A 716 9.87 -17.31 -10.83
N ALA A 717 8.85 -18.18 -10.96
CA ALA A 717 8.45 -19.08 -9.87
C ALA A 717 9.53 -20.08 -9.48
N ALA A 718 10.21 -20.66 -10.48
CA ALA A 718 11.33 -21.57 -10.25
C ALA A 718 12.51 -20.86 -9.57
N ILE A 719 12.86 -19.66 -10.03
CA ILE A 719 13.92 -18.83 -9.42
C ILE A 719 13.54 -18.47 -7.97
N ARG A 720 12.29 -18.03 -7.76
CA ARG A 720 11.79 -17.69 -6.39
C ARG A 720 11.93 -18.89 -5.45
N LYS A 721 11.51 -20.07 -5.86
CA LYS A 721 11.57 -21.28 -5.04
C LYS A 721 13.01 -21.58 -4.59
N GLU A 722 13.99 -21.57 -5.48
CA GLU A 722 15.40 -21.87 -5.15
C GLU A 722 16.05 -20.75 -4.33
N VAL A 723 15.77 -19.49 -4.63
CA VAL A 723 16.30 -18.36 -3.86
C VAL A 723 15.73 -18.33 -2.44
N VAL A 724 14.42 -18.56 -2.27
CA VAL A 724 13.80 -18.63 -0.94
C VAL A 724 14.40 -19.77 -0.12
N ALA A 725 14.62 -20.94 -0.72
CA ALA A 725 15.26 -22.06 -0.06
C ALA A 725 16.71 -21.75 0.38
N ALA A 726 17.49 -21.12 -0.50
CA ALA A 726 18.87 -20.75 -0.19
C ALA A 726 18.96 -19.67 0.90
N MET A 727 18.04 -18.71 0.89
CA MET A 727 18.02 -17.61 1.86
C MET A 727 17.51 -18.01 3.25
N ALA A 728 16.72 -19.07 3.35
CA ALA A 728 16.31 -19.65 4.63
C ALA A 728 17.52 -20.10 5.47
N ASP A 729 18.62 -20.52 4.82
CA ASP A 729 19.84 -20.95 5.50
C ASP A 729 20.68 -19.80 6.05
N VAL A 730 20.54 -18.61 5.47
CA VAL A 730 21.28 -17.39 5.86
C VAL A 730 20.42 -16.37 6.59
N GLY A 731 19.17 -16.70 6.90
CA GLY A 731 18.30 -15.86 7.72
C GLY A 731 17.86 -14.57 7.05
N MET A 732 17.67 -14.59 5.74
CA MET A 732 17.17 -13.43 4.99
C MET A 732 15.76 -13.62 4.47
N LYS A 733 14.95 -12.57 4.56
CA LYS A 733 13.67 -12.45 3.88
C LYS A 733 13.90 -12.19 2.40
N VAL A 734 13.11 -12.83 1.54
CA VAL A 734 13.25 -12.75 0.08
C VAL A 734 11.98 -12.21 -0.55
N ASP A 735 12.14 -11.24 -1.44
CA ASP A 735 11.12 -10.79 -2.37
C ASP A 735 11.64 -10.95 -3.80
N VAL A 736 10.87 -11.60 -4.66
CA VAL A 736 11.20 -11.85 -6.07
C VAL A 736 10.09 -11.29 -6.94
N ARG A 737 10.42 -10.27 -7.72
CA ARG A 737 9.45 -9.56 -8.58
C ARG A 737 9.82 -9.71 -10.05
N PRO A 738 8.86 -10.09 -10.92
CA PRO A 738 9.06 -10.01 -12.36
C PRO A 738 9.06 -8.55 -12.81
N SER A 739 9.85 -8.26 -13.82
CA SER A 739 9.85 -6.99 -14.56
C SER A 739 9.67 -7.27 -16.04
N MET A 740 8.81 -6.52 -16.68
CA MET A 740 8.50 -6.69 -18.09
C MET A 740 8.55 -5.35 -18.81
N MET A 741 9.38 -5.25 -19.81
CA MET A 741 9.42 -4.11 -20.72
C MET A 741 9.07 -4.58 -22.14
N LEU A 742 8.12 -3.91 -22.77
CA LEU A 742 7.68 -4.23 -24.12
C LEU A 742 8.20 -3.24 -25.17
N TYR A 743 8.54 -2.03 -24.73
CA TYR A 743 9.06 -0.97 -25.57
C TYR A 743 10.11 -0.16 -24.79
N PRO A 744 11.23 0.30 -25.42
CA PRO A 744 11.58 0.22 -26.85
C PRO A 744 12.02 -1.17 -27.31
N GLU A 745 12.44 -2.04 -26.41
CA GLU A 745 12.85 -3.43 -26.70
C GLU A 745 12.15 -4.39 -25.71
N ASN A 746 11.91 -5.63 -26.15
CA ASN A 746 11.35 -6.62 -25.26
C ASN A 746 12.41 -7.10 -24.27
N ARG A 747 12.20 -6.82 -22.97
CA ARG A 747 13.10 -7.24 -21.89
C ARG A 747 12.32 -7.96 -20.81
N MET A 748 12.74 -9.17 -20.51
CA MET A 748 12.35 -9.93 -19.33
C MET A 748 13.33 -9.63 -18.21
N GLY A 749 12.83 -9.29 -17.03
CA GLY A 749 13.66 -8.99 -15.87
C GLY A 749 13.16 -9.63 -14.61
N VAL A 750 14.04 -9.82 -13.63
CA VAL A 750 13.71 -10.29 -12.29
C VAL A 750 14.47 -9.46 -11.28
N TYR A 751 13.76 -8.84 -10.35
CA TYR A 751 14.34 -8.23 -9.17
C TYR A 751 14.24 -9.19 -8.00
N ILE A 752 15.37 -9.47 -7.37
CA ILE A 752 15.48 -10.24 -6.14
C ILE A 752 15.98 -9.28 -5.06
N SER A 753 15.19 -9.09 -4.02
CA SER A 753 15.54 -8.28 -2.87
C SER A 753 15.56 -9.15 -1.63
N CYS A 754 16.70 -9.22 -0.96
CA CYS A 754 16.85 -9.96 0.28
C CYS A 754 17.24 -8.98 1.40
N SER A 755 16.50 -9.00 2.50
CA SER A 755 16.75 -8.17 3.68
C SER A 755 16.97 -9.05 4.90
N SER A 756 17.86 -8.63 5.81
CA SER A 756 18.10 -9.34 7.05
C SER A 756 16.84 -9.36 7.90
N CYS A 757 16.54 -10.53 8.48
CA CYS A 757 15.57 -10.62 9.56
C CYS A 757 16.22 -10.16 10.87
N PRO A 758 15.43 -9.60 11.83
CA PRO A 758 15.95 -9.35 13.17
C PRO A 758 16.56 -10.64 13.75
N PRO A 759 17.74 -10.60 14.39
CA PRO A 759 18.39 -11.81 14.93
C PRO A 759 17.49 -12.62 15.88
N SER A 760 16.61 -11.93 16.60
CA SER A 760 15.62 -12.53 17.50
C SER A 760 14.51 -13.32 16.80
N GLY A 761 14.26 -13.09 15.51
CA GLY A 761 13.25 -13.80 14.71
C GLY A 761 13.80 -14.99 13.91
N LEU A 762 15.11 -15.26 14.01
CA LEU A 762 15.78 -16.32 13.27
C LEU A 762 15.74 -17.66 14.01
N PRO A 763 15.67 -18.81 13.29
CA PRO A 763 15.87 -20.12 13.89
C PRO A 763 17.23 -20.27 14.56
N GLU A 764 17.32 -21.07 15.62
CA GLU A 764 18.59 -21.34 16.30
C GLU A 764 19.61 -21.99 15.33
N GLY A 765 20.85 -21.50 15.38
CA GLY A 765 21.92 -21.94 14.48
C GLY A 765 21.97 -21.15 13.16
N VAL A 766 21.03 -20.26 12.90
CA VAL A 766 21.13 -19.26 11.84
C VAL A 766 21.75 -18.00 12.45
N GLY A 767 23.03 -17.76 12.16
CA GLY A 767 23.75 -16.58 12.65
C GLY A 767 23.29 -15.28 12.03
N PRO A 768 23.77 -14.13 12.53
CA PRO A 768 23.54 -12.85 11.88
C PRO A 768 24.00 -12.91 10.43
N CYS A 769 23.22 -12.31 9.55
CA CYS A 769 23.46 -12.41 8.12
C CYS A 769 24.78 -11.72 7.72
N ASP A 770 25.68 -12.49 7.13
CA ASP A 770 26.83 -11.94 6.40
C ASP A 770 26.39 -11.66 4.94
N PRO A 771 26.47 -10.40 4.47
CA PRO A 771 26.06 -10.04 3.11
C PRO A 771 26.84 -10.77 2.03
N TYR A 772 28.09 -11.14 2.29
CA TYR A 772 28.91 -11.90 1.33
C TYR A 772 28.44 -13.35 1.22
N ASN A 773 28.08 -13.98 2.35
CA ASN A 773 27.50 -15.32 2.36
C ASN A 773 26.12 -15.34 1.68
N ALA A 774 25.29 -14.32 1.93
CA ALA A 774 23.99 -14.19 1.29
C ALA A 774 24.11 -14.03 -0.23
N LEU A 775 25.00 -13.15 -0.69
CA LEU A 775 25.28 -13.01 -2.12
C LEU A 775 25.81 -14.30 -2.74
N GLY A 776 26.70 -15.00 -2.02
CA GLY A 776 27.21 -16.31 -2.42
C GLY A 776 26.10 -17.35 -2.57
N ALA A 777 25.20 -17.43 -1.61
CA ALA A 777 24.05 -18.33 -1.64
C ALA A 777 23.08 -18.04 -2.80
N ILE A 778 22.80 -16.74 -3.09
CA ILE A 778 21.98 -16.36 -4.26
C ILE A 778 22.67 -16.80 -5.56
N ARG A 779 23.98 -16.58 -5.69
CA ARG A 779 24.75 -17.00 -6.89
C ARG A 779 24.70 -18.51 -7.10
N ILE A 780 24.81 -19.28 -6.03
CA ILE A 780 24.68 -20.74 -6.08
C ILE A 780 23.27 -21.13 -6.49
N ALA A 781 22.24 -20.58 -5.85
CA ALA A 781 20.85 -20.87 -6.19
C ALA A 781 20.51 -20.55 -7.65
N LEU A 782 20.98 -19.41 -8.18
CA LEU A 782 20.81 -19.04 -9.59
C LEU A 782 21.57 -20.00 -10.53
N ALA A 783 22.76 -20.47 -10.16
CA ALA A 783 23.50 -21.44 -10.95
C ALA A 783 22.82 -22.82 -10.92
N GLU A 784 22.33 -23.23 -9.77
CA GLU A 784 21.61 -24.51 -9.62
C GLU A 784 20.32 -24.53 -10.44
N VAL A 785 19.48 -23.50 -10.33
CA VAL A 785 18.22 -23.42 -11.10
C VAL A 785 18.49 -23.38 -12.61
N ALA A 786 19.60 -22.77 -13.05
CA ALA A 786 19.97 -22.72 -14.46
C ALA A 786 20.54 -24.04 -15.00
N SER A 787 21.07 -24.92 -14.12
CA SER A 787 21.68 -26.20 -14.51
C SER A 787 20.76 -27.39 -14.34
N ARG A 788 19.79 -27.34 -13.42
CA ARG A 788 18.87 -28.42 -13.10
C ARG A 788 17.74 -28.51 -14.11
N SER A 789 17.41 -29.74 -14.54
CA SER A 789 16.19 -29.97 -15.34
C SER A 789 14.93 -29.81 -14.49
N ILE A 790 13.90 -29.21 -15.05
CA ILE A 790 12.58 -29.11 -14.40
C ILE A 790 11.86 -30.45 -14.51
N SER A 791 11.43 -31.01 -13.38
CA SER A 791 10.64 -32.23 -13.38
C SER A 791 9.23 -31.98 -13.93
N SER A 792 8.56 -33.06 -14.40
CA SER A 792 7.17 -32.93 -14.86
C SER A 792 6.20 -32.47 -13.76
N THR A 793 6.48 -32.85 -12.51
CA THR A 793 5.70 -32.42 -11.34
C THR A 793 5.89 -30.94 -11.06
N ASP A 794 7.14 -30.46 -11.05
CA ASP A 794 7.43 -29.02 -10.85
C ASP A 794 6.82 -28.18 -11.97
N LEU A 795 6.97 -28.60 -13.22
CA LEU A 795 6.36 -27.90 -14.36
C LEU A 795 4.84 -27.79 -14.22
N ALA A 796 4.18 -28.88 -13.83
CA ALA A 796 2.74 -28.89 -13.60
C ALA A 796 2.35 -27.90 -12.48
N GLY A 797 3.12 -27.88 -11.39
CA GLY A 797 2.94 -26.93 -10.29
C GLY A 797 3.10 -25.46 -10.75
N TYR A 798 4.15 -25.14 -11.49
CA TYR A 798 4.36 -23.79 -12.03
C TYR A 798 3.25 -23.37 -13.02
N LYS A 799 2.82 -24.27 -13.92
CA LYS A 799 1.69 -24.00 -14.82
C LYS A 799 0.39 -23.73 -14.06
N GLN A 800 0.11 -24.50 -13.02
CA GLN A 800 -1.08 -24.30 -12.19
C GLN A 800 -1.01 -22.95 -11.46
N MET A 801 0.16 -22.58 -10.93
CA MET A 801 0.37 -21.29 -10.28
C MET A 801 0.15 -20.13 -11.25
N VAL A 802 0.79 -20.16 -12.44
CA VAL A 802 0.62 -19.12 -13.47
C VAL A 802 -0.85 -19.02 -13.89
N SER A 803 -1.54 -20.14 -14.07
CA SER A 803 -2.98 -20.15 -14.38
C SER A 803 -3.81 -19.45 -13.29
N ASN A 804 -3.52 -19.74 -12.03
CA ASN A 804 -4.22 -19.14 -10.90
C ASN A 804 -3.98 -17.63 -10.80
N GLU A 805 -2.74 -17.21 -11.01
CA GLU A 805 -2.36 -15.78 -11.01
C GLU A 805 -3.08 -15.02 -12.12
N ILE A 806 -3.06 -15.54 -13.37
CA ILE A 806 -3.76 -14.91 -14.50
C ILE A 806 -5.26 -14.81 -14.23
N VAL A 807 -5.88 -15.86 -13.67
CA VAL A 807 -7.32 -15.83 -13.31
C VAL A 807 -7.62 -14.79 -12.26
N THR A 808 -6.76 -14.65 -11.24
CA THR A 808 -6.94 -13.69 -10.15
C THR A 808 -6.73 -12.26 -10.65
N GLU A 809 -5.64 -12.03 -11.37
CA GLU A 809 -5.30 -10.71 -11.94
C GLU A 809 -6.40 -10.21 -12.88
N ASN A 810 -6.96 -11.06 -13.72
CA ASN A 810 -8.02 -10.70 -14.67
C ASN A 810 -9.38 -10.39 -14.04
N LYS A 811 -9.56 -10.58 -12.75
CA LYS A 811 -10.74 -10.12 -12.03
C LYS A 811 -10.62 -8.66 -11.55
N MET A 812 -9.39 -8.16 -11.44
CA MET A 812 -9.10 -6.82 -10.97
C MET A 812 -9.33 -5.78 -12.07
N PRO A 813 -10.15 -4.73 -11.84
CA PRO A 813 -10.42 -3.69 -12.85
C PRO A 813 -9.16 -3.04 -13.41
N GLU A 814 -8.18 -2.75 -12.59
CA GLU A 814 -6.91 -2.13 -12.98
C GLU A 814 -6.12 -3.02 -13.95
N ASN A 815 -6.10 -4.32 -13.70
CA ASN A 815 -5.40 -5.28 -14.55
C ASN A 815 -6.14 -5.52 -15.87
N MET A 816 -7.47 -5.48 -15.86
CA MET A 816 -8.27 -5.48 -17.10
C MET A 816 -7.91 -4.26 -17.95
N ILE A 817 -7.85 -3.08 -17.34
CA ILE A 817 -7.45 -1.84 -18.00
C ILE A 817 -6.04 -2.00 -18.56
N GLN A 818 -5.07 -2.42 -17.76
CA GLN A 818 -3.68 -2.56 -18.17
C GLN A 818 -3.54 -3.53 -19.35
N SER A 819 -4.22 -4.68 -19.33
CA SER A 819 -4.19 -5.66 -20.44
C SER A 819 -4.71 -5.08 -21.76
N VAL A 820 -5.80 -4.32 -21.70
CA VAL A 820 -6.37 -3.65 -22.89
C VAL A 820 -5.45 -2.53 -23.38
N LEU A 821 -4.84 -1.75 -22.47
CA LEU A 821 -3.89 -0.71 -22.84
C LEU A 821 -2.64 -1.28 -23.51
N VAL A 822 -2.06 -2.34 -22.94
CA VAL A 822 -0.91 -3.05 -23.53
C VAL A 822 -1.23 -3.54 -24.95
N ARG A 823 -2.43 -4.07 -25.17
CA ARG A 823 -2.85 -4.45 -26.51
C ARG A 823 -2.96 -3.27 -27.45
N ASN A 824 -3.51 -2.15 -27.01
CA ASN A 824 -3.66 -0.97 -27.83
C ASN A 824 -2.31 -0.29 -28.14
N SER A 825 -1.37 -0.27 -27.19
CA SER A 825 -0.05 0.35 -27.37
C SER A 825 0.96 -0.57 -28.06
N GLU A 826 1.00 -1.85 -27.67
CA GLU A 826 2.05 -2.81 -28.07
C GLU A 826 1.58 -3.90 -29.03
N GLY A 827 0.27 -4.01 -29.26
CA GLY A 827 -0.31 -5.12 -30.03
C GLY A 827 -0.17 -6.49 -29.35
N LYS A 828 0.12 -6.53 -28.04
CA LYS A 828 0.35 -7.76 -27.27
C LYS A 828 -0.88 -8.13 -26.44
N ASP A 829 -1.24 -9.39 -26.46
CA ASP A 829 -2.33 -9.95 -25.66
C ASP A 829 -1.81 -11.13 -24.84
N PHE A 830 -1.83 -10.97 -23.50
CA PHE A 830 -1.35 -11.98 -22.56
C PHE A 830 -2.49 -12.60 -21.74
N VAL A 831 -3.74 -12.40 -22.18
CA VAL A 831 -4.95 -12.81 -21.45
C VAL A 831 -5.80 -13.77 -22.27
N SER A 832 -6.05 -13.44 -23.54
CA SER A 832 -6.88 -14.27 -24.40
C SER A 832 -6.22 -15.62 -24.65
N ASN A 833 -6.99 -16.71 -24.58
CA ASN A 833 -6.54 -18.08 -24.88
C ASN A 833 -5.37 -18.60 -24.00
N TYR A 834 -5.06 -17.95 -22.87
CA TYR A 834 -3.94 -18.37 -21.99
C TYR A 834 -4.04 -19.86 -21.59
N LYS A 835 -5.24 -20.41 -21.43
CA LYS A 835 -5.45 -21.83 -21.05
C LYS A 835 -4.93 -22.80 -22.10
N GLU A 836 -5.07 -22.46 -23.36
CA GLU A 836 -4.54 -23.25 -24.48
C GLU A 836 -3.02 -23.15 -24.49
N HIS A 837 -2.48 -21.93 -24.43
CA HIS A 837 -1.06 -21.68 -24.44
C HIS A 837 -0.31 -22.27 -23.22
N ILE A 838 -0.91 -22.29 -22.03
CA ILE A 838 -0.33 -23.00 -20.88
C ILE A 838 -0.08 -24.49 -21.18
N SER A 839 -0.94 -25.14 -21.97
CA SER A 839 -0.75 -26.55 -22.32
C SER A 839 0.48 -26.76 -23.21
N TYR A 840 0.82 -25.78 -24.06
CA TYR A 840 1.93 -25.90 -25.03
C TYR A 840 3.30 -25.64 -24.40
N VAL A 841 3.39 -24.82 -23.33
CA VAL A 841 4.67 -24.51 -22.67
C VAL A 841 5.32 -25.78 -22.13
N THR A 842 6.58 -26.00 -22.47
CA THR A 842 7.38 -27.16 -22.07
C THR A 842 8.41 -26.81 -20.99
N ALA A 843 8.98 -27.83 -20.34
CA ALA A 843 10.10 -27.64 -19.42
C ALA A 843 11.31 -26.97 -20.11
N GLN A 844 11.52 -27.25 -21.40
CA GLN A 844 12.59 -26.64 -22.18
C GLN A 844 12.36 -25.15 -22.37
N ASP A 845 11.14 -24.70 -22.68
CA ASP A 845 10.82 -23.27 -22.83
C ASP A 845 11.11 -22.49 -21.54
N VAL A 846 10.71 -23.07 -20.40
CA VAL A 846 10.96 -22.48 -19.07
C VAL A 846 12.47 -22.43 -18.79
N MET A 847 13.20 -23.52 -19.08
CA MET A 847 14.65 -23.60 -18.89
C MET A 847 15.43 -22.60 -19.77
N GLU A 848 14.97 -22.37 -20.99
CA GLU A 848 15.59 -21.36 -21.88
C GLU A 848 15.45 -19.94 -21.32
N ILE A 849 14.31 -19.62 -20.72
CA ILE A 849 14.13 -18.33 -20.05
C ILE A 849 14.98 -18.26 -18.77
N ILE A 850 15.00 -19.28 -17.93
CA ILE A 850 15.84 -19.33 -16.72
C ILE A 850 17.31 -19.09 -17.10
N LYS A 851 17.82 -19.84 -18.10
CA LYS A 851 19.21 -19.69 -18.56
C LYS A 851 19.46 -18.26 -19.09
N ALA A 852 18.54 -17.73 -19.90
CA ALA A 852 18.67 -16.38 -20.42
C ALA A 852 18.75 -15.32 -19.31
N LEU A 853 17.96 -15.46 -18.25
CA LEU A 853 17.97 -14.56 -17.09
C LEU A 853 19.22 -14.75 -16.24
N CYS A 854 19.54 -15.97 -15.84
CA CYS A 854 20.64 -16.26 -14.92
C CYS A 854 22.03 -16.03 -15.54
N LEU A 855 22.18 -16.25 -16.85
CA LEU A 855 23.43 -16.06 -17.63
C LEU A 855 23.46 -14.74 -18.40
N GLY A 856 22.36 -13.97 -18.34
CA GLY A 856 22.22 -12.65 -18.98
C GLY A 856 22.89 -11.54 -18.22
N SER A 857 22.40 -10.32 -18.43
CA SER A 857 22.88 -9.15 -17.68
C SER A 857 22.45 -9.23 -16.22
N ARG A 858 23.38 -8.90 -15.32
CA ARG A 858 23.16 -8.96 -13.87
C ARG A 858 23.76 -7.76 -13.16
N VAL A 859 22.98 -7.15 -12.31
CA VAL A 859 23.48 -6.16 -11.34
C VAL A 859 23.24 -6.70 -9.93
N GLU A 860 24.28 -6.71 -9.13
CA GLU A 860 24.25 -7.11 -7.72
C GLU A 860 24.60 -5.87 -6.88
N TYR A 861 23.70 -5.49 -5.99
CA TYR A 861 23.83 -4.30 -5.17
C TYR A 861 23.63 -4.67 -3.70
N VAL A 862 24.72 -4.63 -2.95
CA VAL A 862 24.80 -5.08 -1.56
C VAL A 862 24.93 -3.88 -0.65
N ILE A 863 24.04 -3.74 0.30
CA ILE A 863 24.10 -2.74 1.40
C ILE A 863 24.54 -3.48 2.65
N LYS A 864 25.59 -2.99 3.30
CA LYS A 864 26.20 -3.60 4.49
C LYS A 864 26.45 -2.59 5.59
#